data_98ad66f7663581648282e9fba866fed0
#
_entry.id   98ad66f7663581648282e9fba866fed0
#
_cell.length_a   1.000
_cell.length_b   1.000
_cell.length_c   1.000
_cell.angle_alpha   90.00
_cell.angle_beta   90.00
_cell.angle_gamma   90.00
#
_symmetry.space_group_name_H-M   'P 1'
#
loop_
_entity.id
_entity.type
_entity.pdbx_description
1 polymer ?
#
loop_
_entity_poly.entity_id
_entity_poly.type
_entity_poly.pdbx_seq_one_letter_code
_entity_poly.pdbx_strand_id
1 'polypeptide(L)'
;MTPSPEPSSPGSHVSGSSVSGAHVSGSSVPGSSVSGRSVSVADDRSAVTGRRRIAFAVHTDRDGLPGLATLLRSLALTNPGVCEDFVVLHPGLPDASFDAARRLHPRLVTRRAKDRTDVFRLEGYDTVVALTPATIVLGSLDELLRMRHGVGAVRQLLCAGEAGERRAVLPDGLLVIQRADVDDALTDRPADVTGDDLGPALAGALAPLDARYDFLARRLHDDTPVPGHVAVLRFTGPVGTGAPGYGPATEAWRRFEMSDEEFRAAYCALPGRKHPDLLAHCAPPLLAARPSLDLARTVADVHRQQGRYDEAVAVLAPVVGDRLDAPRCHETLGVCLMALSRYDEAEAHLLLAAASPDVAPRAFAQLARLAWLRGREAQAHAYAREGLDADPTDGGCHSWYVRTRPDVPEPRRPGDTPARQLAHVALFAEGQENAGDKVLPEAVRSCFEDDTGPRRWYQQPVHRLVDEEALEQLNARRGIVVGGGGLFLPDTSPNGNSHWQWNIPDDLLARVSAPLAVFAVGYNVFDGQLYRRGRFAESLRVLVERSAFFGLRNHGSIDRVRELLPAGLRDRVRYQPCPTTVARRLDPERFASVERSDTVLVNCAYDRAGLRFGHDYGHFLTQTATALRSLRERADVRYAAHMPADEKFVHDLRREHGIALPVEQLYDMSNDTVRALYGSARLVIGMRGHAGMIPFGCGTPILSLVSHPKLAYFLSDIGRPEWGLSVHDRELGPRLTERASSILDDHAAAVADVHAAQEILWKTTRSNIEELRKTFGPS
;
A
#
# COMPACT_ATOMS: atom_id res chain seq x y z
N MET A 1 69.11 -19.76 1.62
CA MET A 1 69.75 -20.32 2.84
C MET A 1 68.63 -20.73 3.77
N THR A 2 68.34 -21.99 3.78
CA THR A 2 67.56 -22.78 4.76
C THR A 2 68.25 -22.84 6.12
N PRO A 3 67.68 -23.31 7.24
CA PRO A 3 66.50 -24.15 7.40
C PRO A 3 65.60 -23.84 8.63
N SER A 4 64.46 -24.50 8.63
CA SER A 4 63.63 -24.86 9.81
C SER A 4 64.39 -25.72 10.83
N PRO A 5 63.82 -25.92 12.08
CA PRO A 5 62.95 -27.07 12.28
C PRO A 5 61.83 -26.94 13.30
N GLU A 6 60.75 -27.71 13.09
CA GLU A 6 59.97 -28.35 14.18
C GLU A 6 60.77 -29.34 15.01
N PRO A 7 60.32 -29.84 16.22
CA PRO A 7 59.10 -30.61 16.40
C PRO A 7 58.44 -30.64 17.81
N SER A 8 57.36 -31.40 17.90
CA SER A 8 56.90 -32.42 18.87
C SER A 8 55.83 -32.10 19.90
N SER A 9 54.72 -32.82 19.71
CA SER A 9 53.75 -33.20 20.75
C SER A 9 54.34 -34.13 21.82
N PRO A 10 53.74 -34.30 23.00
CA PRO A 10 52.99 -35.53 23.20
C PRO A 10 51.68 -35.43 23.96
N GLY A 11 50.80 -36.41 23.69
CA GLY A 11 49.50 -36.57 24.29
C GLY A 11 49.54 -37.20 25.70
N SER A 12 48.39 -37.16 26.34
CA SER A 12 48.02 -38.12 27.40
C SER A 12 46.46 -38.24 27.47
N HIS A 13 46.08 -39.51 27.47
CA HIS A 13 44.76 -40.05 27.78
C HIS A 13 44.28 -39.66 29.18
N VAL A 14 42.93 -39.57 29.37
CA VAL A 14 42.20 -40.26 30.45
C VAL A 14 40.68 -40.18 30.16
N SER A 15 40.09 -41.32 29.91
CA SER A 15 38.98 -42.06 30.52
C SER A 15 37.60 -41.36 30.65
N GLY A 16 36.67 -42.11 30.06
CA GLY A 16 35.24 -41.85 30.13
C GLY A 16 34.59 -42.15 31.49
N SER A 17 33.44 -41.57 31.67
CA SER A 17 32.43 -42.10 32.58
C SER A 17 31.04 -41.94 31.94
N SER A 18 30.42 -43.09 31.72
CA SER A 18 29.04 -43.29 31.37
C SER A 18 28.12 -42.84 32.51
N VAL A 19 27.11 -42.06 32.22
CA VAL A 19 25.92 -41.96 33.09
C VAL A 19 24.68 -42.21 32.24
N SER A 20 23.95 -43.17 32.75
CA SER A 20 22.74 -43.81 32.30
C SER A 20 21.57 -42.86 31.98
N GLY A 21 20.78 -43.34 31.02
CA GLY A 21 19.52 -42.70 30.61
C GLY A 21 18.44 -42.68 31.70
N ALA A 22 17.66 -41.66 31.63
CA ALA A 22 16.32 -41.63 32.22
C ALA A 22 15.31 -41.37 31.10
N HIS A 23 14.49 -42.38 30.86
CA HIS A 23 13.28 -42.26 30.07
C HIS A 23 12.34 -41.20 30.71
N VAL A 24 12.00 -40.16 29.99
CA VAL A 24 10.83 -39.35 30.29
C VAL A 24 9.79 -39.62 29.21
N SER A 25 8.70 -40.21 29.66
CA SER A 25 7.51 -40.56 28.93
C SER A 25 6.91 -39.32 28.22
N GLY A 26 6.63 -39.49 26.94
CA GLY A 26 5.89 -38.51 26.15
C GLY A 26 4.48 -38.28 26.67
N SER A 27 4.15 -37.02 26.92
CA SER A 27 2.78 -36.55 26.97
C SER A 27 2.49 -35.85 25.66
N SER A 28 1.66 -36.50 24.85
CA SER A 28 1.05 -35.97 23.66
C SER A 28 0.21 -34.74 24.00
N VAL A 29 0.64 -33.56 23.54
CA VAL A 29 -0.19 -32.36 23.50
C VAL A 29 -1.06 -32.47 22.24
N PRO A 30 -2.39 -32.29 22.32
CA PRO A 30 -3.26 -32.35 21.16
C PRO A 30 -2.97 -31.17 20.24
N GLY A 31 -2.69 -31.45 18.98
CA GLY A 31 -2.55 -30.46 17.94
C GLY A 31 -3.82 -29.63 17.81
N SER A 32 -3.76 -28.38 18.22
CA SER A 32 -4.73 -27.37 17.84
C SER A 32 -4.49 -27.00 16.38
N SER A 33 -5.32 -27.54 15.50
CA SER A 33 -5.47 -27.05 14.13
C SER A 33 -5.93 -25.58 14.19
N VAL A 34 -5.02 -24.65 14.10
CA VAL A 34 -5.34 -23.25 13.85
C VAL A 34 -5.77 -23.17 12.39
N SER A 35 -7.06 -23.34 12.14
CA SER A 35 -7.68 -22.94 10.90
C SER A 35 -7.53 -21.42 10.79
N GLY A 36 -6.57 -20.99 10.00
CA GLY A 36 -6.42 -19.59 9.62
C GLY A 36 -7.64 -19.13 8.81
N ARG A 37 -8.68 -18.70 9.50
CA ARG A 37 -9.70 -17.86 8.88
C ARG A 37 -9.03 -16.50 8.62
N SER A 38 -8.60 -16.27 7.38
CA SER A 38 -8.43 -14.92 6.86
C SER A 38 -9.81 -14.25 6.92
N VAL A 39 -10.06 -13.52 7.97
CA VAL A 39 -11.20 -12.61 8.04
C VAL A 39 -10.89 -11.50 7.06
N SER A 40 -11.38 -11.62 5.83
CA SER A 40 -11.60 -10.46 4.99
C SER A 40 -12.71 -9.65 5.67
N VAL A 41 -12.35 -8.77 6.56
CA VAL A 41 -13.25 -7.71 6.98
C VAL A 41 -13.38 -6.83 5.74
N ALA A 42 -14.45 -7.00 5.01
CA ALA A 42 -14.94 -6.00 4.08
C ALA A 42 -15.28 -4.77 4.94
N ASP A 43 -14.29 -3.93 5.16
CA ASP A 43 -14.47 -2.68 5.88
C ASP A 43 -15.26 -1.76 4.93
N ASP A 44 -16.46 -1.41 5.31
CA ASP A 44 -17.42 -0.52 4.64
C ASP A 44 -16.92 0.94 4.52
N ARG A 45 -15.60 1.12 4.55
CA ARG A 45 -14.89 2.41 4.66
C ARG A 45 -14.15 2.84 3.38
N SER A 46 -14.45 2.23 2.23
CA SER A 46 -14.02 2.75 0.91
C SER A 46 -14.58 4.17 0.66
N ALA A 47 -15.58 4.58 1.44
CA ALA A 47 -16.23 5.88 1.35
C ALA A 47 -15.28 7.09 1.55
N VAL A 48 -14.20 6.95 2.31
CA VAL A 48 -13.31 8.10 2.62
C VAL A 48 -12.42 8.49 1.45
N THR A 49 -11.89 7.51 0.71
CA THR A 49 -11.03 7.78 -0.46
C THR A 49 -11.81 7.73 -1.77
N GLY A 50 -13.02 7.17 -1.79
CA GLY A 50 -13.81 6.96 -3.01
C GLY A 50 -13.21 5.94 -3.98
N ARG A 51 -12.33 5.03 -3.48
CA ARG A 51 -11.75 3.97 -4.31
C ARG A 51 -12.85 3.04 -4.82
N ARG A 52 -12.88 2.82 -6.16
CA ARG A 52 -13.87 1.95 -6.79
C ARG A 52 -13.70 0.49 -6.39
N ARG A 53 -14.80 -0.15 -6.05
CA ARG A 53 -14.91 -1.59 -5.89
C ARG A 53 -15.45 -2.19 -7.17
N ILE A 54 -14.66 -3.06 -7.79
CA ILE A 54 -14.98 -3.72 -9.04
C ILE A 54 -15.24 -5.20 -8.76
N ALA A 55 -16.25 -5.78 -9.42
CA ALA A 55 -16.48 -7.20 -9.40
C ALA A 55 -16.74 -7.73 -10.81
N PHE A 56 -16.34 -8.99 -11.04
CA PHE A 56 -16.93 -9.80 -12.09
C PHE A 56 -18.17 -10.49 -11.55
N ALA A 57 -19.19 -10.69 -12.38
CA ALA A 57 -20.41 -11.38 -11.99
C ALA A 57 -20.88 -12.37 -13.06
N VAL A 58 -21.41 -13.49 -12.62
CA VAL A 58 -22.01 -14.49 -13.50
C VAL A 58 -23.26 -15.06 -12.84
N HIS A 59 -24.35 -15.18 -13.59
CA HIS A 59 -25.49 -15.97 -13.16
C HIS A 59 -25.36 -17.39 -13.72
N THR A 60 -25.49 -18.41 -12.88
CA THR A 60 -25.37 -19.82 -13.28
C THR A 60 -26.32 -20.71 -12.52
N ASP A 61 -26.81 -21.72 -13.19
CA ASP A 61 -27.48 -22.90 -12.63
C ASP A 61 -26.50 -24.09 -12.55
N ARG A 62 -27.04 -25.29 -12.31
CA ARG A 62 -26.22 -26.51 -12.21
C ARG A 62 -25.52 -26.84 -13.53
N ASP A 63 -26.18 -26.61 -14.65
CA ASP A 63 -25.69 -26.96 -15.99
C ASP A 63 -24.60 -26.00 -16.47
N GLY A 64 -24.60 -24.78 -15.96
CA GLY A 64 -23.58 -23.79 -16.25
C GLY A 64 -22.26 -23.89 -15.43
N LEU A 65 -22.22 -24.75 -14.39
CA LEU A 65 -21.00 -24.85 -13.53
C LEU A 65 -19.74 -25.31 -14.28
N PRO A 66 -19.77 -26.24 -15.24
CA PRO A 66 -18.58 -26.58 -16.04
C PRO A 66 -18.07 -25.38 -16.84
N GLY A 67 -18.97 -24.61 -17.44
CA GLY A 67 -18.64 -23.40 -18.18
C GLY A 67 -18.03 -22.31 -17.27
N LEU A 68 -18.52 -22.17 -16.03
CA LEU A 68 -17.93 -21.28 -15.03
C LEU A 68 -16.45 -21.60 -14.78
N ALA A 69 -16.09 -22.89 -14.66
CA ALA A 69 -14.69 -23.28 -14.45
C ALA A 69 -13.82 -22.90 -15.65
N THR A 70 -14.30 -23.12 -16.89
CA THR A 70 -13.60 -22.72 -18.12
C THR A 70 -13.45 -21.19 -18.24
N LEU A 71 -14.50 -20.44 -17.88
CA LEU A 71 -14.45 -18.98 -17.83
C LEU A 71 -13.38 -18.48 -16.83
N LEU A 72 -13.35 -19.01 -15.61
CA LEU A 72 -12.37 -18.61 -14.59
C LEU A 72 -10.94 -18.90 -15.03
N ARG A 73 -10.68 -20.05 -15.64
CA ARG A 73 -9.36 -20.39 -16.17
C ARG A 73 -8.95 -19.46 -17.33
N SER A 74 -9.85 -19.21 -18.27
CA SER A 74 -9.56 -18.33 -19.40
C SER A 74 -9.30 -16.89 -18.93
N LEU A 75 -10.08 -16.36 -17.99
CA LEU A 75 -9.89 -15.05 -17.39
C LEU A 75 -8.49 -14.92 -16.74
N ALA A 76 -8.15 -15.88 -15.87
CA ALA A 76 -6.87 -15.86 -15.17
C ALA A 76 -5.66 -15.99 -16.11
N LEU A 77 -5.74 -16.84 -17.15
CA LEU A 77 -4.63 -17.07 -18.06
C LEU A 77 -4.43 -15.93 -19.07
N THR A 78 -5.48 -15.19 -19.40
CA THR A 78 -5.38 -14.06 -20.35
C THR A 78 -5.24 -12.71 -19.65
N ASN A 79 -5.66 -12.60 -18.38
CA ASN A 79 -5.55 -11.40 -17.55
C ASN A 79 -4.88 -11.71 -16.20
N PRO A 80 -3.61 -12.16 -16.19
CA PRO A 80 -2.96 -12.70 -14.99
C PRO A 80 -2.79 -11.68 -13.85
N GLY A 81 -2.87 -10.39 -14.14
CA GLY A 81 -2.82 -9.30 -13.17
C GLY A 81 -4.17 -8.94 -12.54
N VAL A 82 -5.25 -9.61 -12.94
CA VAL A 82 -6.62 -9.33 -12.49
C VAL A 82 -7.11 -10.42 -11.55
N CYS A 83 -7.59 -10.03 -10.37
CA CYS A 83 -8.22 -10.92 -9.40
C CYS A 83 -9.19 -10.10 -8.53
N GLU A 84 -10.15 -9.46 -9.18
CA GLU A 84 -11.26 -8.76 -8.52
C GLU A 84 -12.23 -9.78 -7.91
N ASP A 85 -13.15 -9.34 -7.06
CA ASP A 85 -14.18 -10.23 -6.53
C ASP A 85 -14.95 -10.89 -7.68
N PHE A 86 -15.18 -12.20 -7.62
CA PHE A 86 -15.95 -12.92 -8.61
C PHE A 86 -17.26 -13.40 -7.98
N VAL A 87 -18.36 -12.72 -8.31
CA VAL A 87 -19.67 -12.98 -7.74
C VAL A 87 -20.45 -13.97 -8.59
N VAL A 88 -20.78 -15.11 -8.01
CA VAL A 88 -21.62 -16.14 -8.65
C VAL A 88 -23.04 -16.01 -8.12
N LEU A 89 -23.94 -15.57 -9.00
CA LEU A 89 -25.38 -15.50 -8.76
C LEU A 89 -26.02 -16.85 -9.11
N HIS A 90 -26.86 -17.39 -8.21
CA HIS A 90 -27.44 -18.71 -8.43
C HIS A 90 -28.84 -18.87 -7.79
N PRO A 91 -29.73 -19.72 -8.34
CA PRO A 91 -31.12 -19.84 -7.85
C PRO A 91 -31.28 -20.59 -6.52
N GLY A 92 -30.16 -20.98 -5.86
CA GLY A 92 -30.21 -21.69 -4.58
C GLY A 92 -29.44 -23.00 -4.59
N LEU A 93 -28.39 -23.12 -5.40
CA LEU A 93 -27.49 -24.28 -5.41
C LEU A 93 -26.83 -24.49 -4.04
N PRO A 94 -26.54 -25.75 -3.64
CA PRO A 94 -25.76 -26.05 -2.46
C PRO A 94 -24.35 -25.41 -2.52
N ASP A 95 -23.82 -24.98 -1.40
CA ASP A 95 -22.50 -24.28 -1.33
C ASP A 95 -21.36 -25.17 -1.87
N ALA A 96 -21.39 -26.48 -1.64
CA ALA A 96 -20.42 -27.44 -2.17
C ALA A 96 -20.36 -27.48 -3.72
N SER A 97 -21.40 -27.03 -4.41
CA SER A 97 -21.40 -26.95 -5.88
C SER A 97 -20.35 -26.00 -6.43
N PHE A 98 -19.87 -25.07 -5.60
CA PHE A 98 -18.89 -24.05 -5.98
C PHE A 98 -17.44 -24.37 -5.57
N ASP A 99 -17.19 -25.52 -4.95
CA ASP A 99 -15.84 -25.89 -4.48
C ASP A 99 -14.82 -25.98 -5.63
N ALA A 100 -15.24 -26.46 -6.80
CA ALA A 100 -14.40 -26.46 -7.99
C ALA A 100 -14.02 -25.03 -8.42
N ALA A 101 -14.96 -24.12 -8.43
CA ALA A 101 -14.72 -22.73 -8.79
C ALA A 101 -13.85 -22.00 -7.73
N ARG A 102 -14.04 -22.30 -6.44
CA ARG A 102 -13.20 -21.76 -5.35
C ARG A 102 -11.74 -22.22 -5.44
N ARG A 103 -11.49 -23.42 -5.97
CA ARG A 103 -10.11 -23.88 -6.24
C ARG A 103 -9.43 -23.13 -7.38
N LEU A 104 -10.19 -22.44 -8.21
CA LEU A 104 -9.67 -21.64 -9.35
C LEU A 104 -9.55 -20.15 -9.03
N HIS A 105 -10.38 -19.63 -8.10
CA HIS A 105 -10.41 -18.20 -7.81
C HIS A 105 -10.55 -17.93 -6.31
N PRO A 106 -9.53 -17.31 -5.65
CA PRO A 106 -9.50 -17.12 -4.18
C PRO A 106 -10.55 -16.12 -3.67
N ARG A 107 -11.06 -15.24 -4.52
CA ARG A 107 -12.02 -14.18 -4.18
C ARG A 107 -13.41 -14.47 -4.77
N LEU A 108 -13.81 -15.73 -4.79
CA LEU A 108 -15.12 -16.14 -5.27
C LEU A 108 -16.17 -15.96 -4.16
N VAL A 109 -17.23 -15.24 -4.49
CA VAL A 109 -18.38 -14.96 -3.61
C VAL A 109 -19.64 -15.52 -4.24
N THR A 110 -20.45 -16.26 -3.48
CA THR A 110 -21.73 -16.81 -3.95
C THR A 110 -22.88 -15.99 -3.39
N ARG A 111 -23.89 -15.68 -4.21
CA ARG A 111 -25.11 -14.98 -3.79
C ARG A 111 -26.35 -15.64 -4.42
N ARG A 112 -27.38 -15.81 -3.62
CA ARG A 112 -28.67 -16.28 -4.13
C ARG A 112 -29.33 -15.17 -4.95
N ALA A 113 -29.79 -15.52 -6.16
CA ALA A 113 -30.41 -14.61 -7.10
C ALA A 113 -31.54 -15.33 -7.85
N LYS A 114 -32.54 -14.57 -8.25
CA LYS A 114 -33.70 -15.12 -8.99
C LYS A 114 -33.30 -15.40 -10.45
N ASP A 115 -32.69 -14.42 -11.06
CA ASP A 115 -32.25 -14.48 -12.45
C ASP A 115 -31.03 -13.55 -12.70
N ARG A 116 -30.64 -13.44 -13.98
CA ARG A 116 -29.49 -12.66 -14.39
C ARG A 116 -29.63 -11.15 -14.13
N THR A 117 -30.86 -10.62 -14.09
CA THR A 117 -31.09 -9.19 -13.88
C THR A 117 -30.71 -8.73 -12.49
N ASP A 118 -30.59 -9.63 -11.52
CA ASP A 118 -30.11 -9.31 -10.18
C ASP A 118 -28.64 -8.78 -10.17
N VAL A 119 -27.91 -8.93 -11.29
CA VAL A 119 -26.59 -8.29 -11.45
C VAL A 119 -26.66 -6.77 -11.33
N PHE A 120 -27.76 -6.15 -11.75
CA PHE A 120 -27.99 -4.71 -11.64
C PHE A 120 -28.26 -4.26 -10.20
N ARG A 121 -28.50 -5.20 -9.28
CA ARG A 121 -28.78 -4.94 -7.86
C ARG A 121 -27.66 -5.39 -6.94
N LEU A 122 -26.47 -5.72 -7.48
CA LEU A 122 -25.31 -6.10 -6.67
C LEU A 122 -24.80 -4.92 -5.85
N GLU A 123 -25.12 -4.94 -4.55
CA GLU A 123 -24.65 -3.95 -3.60
C GLU A 123 -23.18 -4.15 -3.25
N GLY A 124 -22.51 -3.04 -2.90
CA GLY A 124 -21.13 -3.03 -2.41
C GLY A 124 -20.08 -2.98 -3.53
N TYR A 125 -20.48 -2.80 -4.80
CA TYR A 125 -19.58 -2.60 -5.93
C TYR A 125 -19.99 -1.39 -6.74
N ASP A 126 -19.00 -0.60 -7.20
CA ASP A 126 -19.21 0.58 -8.04
C ASP A 126 -19.28 0.21 -9.52
N THR A 127 -18.56 -0.85 -9.89
CA THR A 127 -18.51 -1.38 -11.26
C THR A 127 -18.68 -2.90 -11.23
N VAL A 128 -19.57 -3.42 -12.07
CA VAL A 128 -19.78 -4.86 -12.24
C VAL A 128 -19.59 -5.23 -13.70
N VAL A 129 -18.66 -6.17 -13.96
CA VAL A 129 -18.45 -6.77 -15.29
C VAL A 129 -19.22 -8.10 -15.31
N ALA A 130 -20.40 -8.08 -15.89
CA ALA A 130 -21.27 -9.25 -15.98
C ALA A 130 -20.94 -10.10 -17.22
N LEU A 131 -20.77 -11.40 -17.00
CA LEU A 131 -20.44 -12.40 -18.00
C LEU A 131 -21.48 -13.55 -17.97
N THR A 132 -21.37 -14.48 -18.89
CA THR A 132 -22.17 -15.73 -18.88
C THR A 132 -21.26 -16.95 -18.72
N PRO A 133 -21.74 -18.08 -18.19
CA PRO A 133 -20.95 -19.30 -18.06
C PRO A 133 -20.44 -19.82 -19.41
N ALA A 134 -21.17 -19.56 -20.50
CA ALA A 134 -20.81 -19.97 -21.86
C ALA A 134 -19.86 -18.96 -22.55
N THR A 135 -18.88 -18.43 -21.80
CA THR A 135 -17.95 -17.41 -22.28
C THR A 135 -16.51 -17.82 -21.99
N ILE A 136 -15.58 -17.53 -22.90
CA ILE A 136 -14.14 -17.56 -22.66
C ILE A 136 -13.52 -16.19 -22.94
N VAL A 137 -12.51 -15.83 -22.13
CA VAL A 137 -11.74 -14.62 -22.30
C VAL A 137 -10.47 -14.96 -23.06
N LEU A 138 -10.21 -14.25 -24.17
CA LEU A 138 -9.08 -14.47 -25.07
C LEU A 138 -8.10 -13.28 -25.13
N GLY A 139 -8.51 -12.12 -24.60
CA GLY A 139 -7.71 -10.90 -24.61
C GLY A 139 -7.84 -10.06 -23.34
N SER A 140 -7.16 -8.90 -23.32
CA SER A 140 -7.19 -7.98 -22.19
C SER A 140 -8.59 -7.37 -21.95
N LEU A 141 -8.97 -7.29 -20.70
CA LEU A 141 -10.18 -6.60 -20.22
C LEU A 141 -9.87 -5.22 -19.60
N ASP A 142 -8.65 -4.72 -19.70
CA ASP A 142 -8.21 -3.47 -19.05
C ASP A 142 -9.10 -2.27 -19.38
N GLU A 143 -9.57 -2.14 -20.62
CA GLU A 143 -10.44 -1.05 -21.04
C GLU A 143 -11.79 -1.11 -20.34
N LEU A 144 -12.34 -2.32 -20.15
CA LEU A 144 -13.60 -2.52 -19.43
C LEU A 144 -13.47 -2.11 -17.95
N LEU A 145 -12.34 -2.48 -17.32
CA LEU A 145 -12.07 -2.11 -15.93
C LEU A 145 -11.84 -0.60 -15.73
N ARG A 146 -11.41 0.11 -16.80
CA ARG A 146 -11.23 1.56 -16.79
C ARG A 146 -12.49 2.35 -17.10
N MET A 147 -13.53 1.70 -17.59
CA MET A 147 -14.81 2.34 -17.90
C MET A 147 -15.42 2.99 -16.65
N ARG A 148 -15.96 4.21 -16.78
CA ARG A 148 -16.44 5.01 -15.65
C ARG A 148 -17.88 5.46 -15.73
N HIS A 149 -18.47 5.41 -16.92
CA HIS A 149 -19.81 5.92 -17.17
C HIS A 149 -20.63 4.95 -17.97
N GLY A 150 -21.90 4.92 -17.70
CA GLY A 150 -22.92 4.19 -18.44
C GLY A 150 -22.96 2.69 -18.16
N VAL A 151 -23.79 2.03 -18.95
CA VAL A 151 -23.86 0.57 -19.05
C VAL A 151 -23.21 0.17 -20.38
N GLY A 152 -21.99 -0.36 -20.29
CA GLY A 152 -21.24 -0.86 -21.46
C GLY A 152 -21.89 -2.13 -22.00
N ALA A 153 -22.23 -2.14 -23.29
CA ALA A 153 -22.75 -3.31 -23.98
C ALA A 153 -22.36 -3.31 -25.44
N VAL A 154 -22.12 -4.50 -26.00
CA VAL A 154 -21.95 -4.66 -27.45
C VAL A 154 -23.34 -4.61 -28.10
N ARG A 155 -23.55 -3.65 -29.03
CA ARG A 155 -24.81 -3.54 -29.75
C ARG A 155 -25.06 -4.78 -30.59
N GLN A 156 -26.04 -5.57 -30.24
CA GLN A 156 -26.60 -6.62 -31.09
C GLN A 156 -27.78 -6.03 -31.87
N LEU A 157 -27.65 -5.99 -33.20
CA LEU A 157 -28.79 -5.70 -34.07
C LEU A 157 -29.69 -6.96 -34.08
N LEU A 158 -30.69 -7.00 -33.22
CA LEU A 158 -31.79 -7.92 -33.37
C LEU A 158 -32.69 -7.34 -34.45
N CYS A 159 -32.80 -8.01 -35.59
CA CYS A 159 -33.87 -7.80 -36.54
C CYS A 159 -35.16 -8.23 -35.84
N ALA A 160 -35.91 -7.28 -35.33
CA ALA A 160 -37.26 -7.55 -34.86
C ALA A 160 -38.14 -7.89 -36.05
N GLY A 161 -38.99 -8.89 -35.88
CA GLY A 161 -39.99 -9.28 -36.87
C GLY A 161 -40.95 -8.16 -37.24
N GLU A 162 -41.55 -8.29 -38.38
CA GLU A 162 -42.69 -7.65 -39.13
C GLU A 162 -43.19 -6.26 -38.76
N ALA A 163 -42.78 -5.56 -37.71
CA ALA A 163 -43.34 -4.26 -37.29
C ALA A 163 -42.36 -3.08 -37.19
N GLY A 164 -41.14 -3.20 -37.71
CA GLY A 164 -40.31 -1.98 -37.92
C GLY A 164 -39.80 -1.20 -36.69
N GLU A 165 -40.21 -1.54 -35.49
CA GLU A 165 -39.73 -0.89 -34.25
C GLU A 165 -38.45 -1.52 -33.74
N ARG A 166 -37.36 -0.77 -33.77
CA ARG A 166 -36.08 -1.15 -33.16
C ARG A 166 -36.16 -1.00 -31.65
N ARG A 167 -36.55 -2.05 -30.93
CA ARG A 167 -36.44 -2.05 -29.48
C ARG A 167 -34.97 -2.28 -29.06
N ALA A 168 -34.47 -1.43 -28.19
CA ALA A 168 -33.19 -1.67 -27.52
C ALA A 168 -33.39 -2.81 -26.51
N VAL A 169 -32.93 -3.99 -26.84
CA VAL A 169 -32.90 -5.16 -25.94
C VAL A 169 -31.51 -5.23 -25.30
N LEU A 170 -31.45 -5.38 -24.00
CA LEU A 170 -30.17 -5.64 -23.31
C LEU A 170 -29.58 -6.95 -23.84
N PRO A 171 -28.32 -6.96 -24.31
CA PRO A 171 -27.71 -8.16 -24.84
C PRO A 171 -27.53 -9.20 -23.71
N ASP A 172 -27.69 -10.49 -24.07
CA ASP A 172 -27.40 -11.60 -23.17
C ASP A 172 -25.90 -11.78 -22.89
N GLY A 173 -25.06 -10.98 -23.52
CA GLY A 173 -23.60 -11.07 -23.47
C GLY A 173 -22.97 -10.32 -22.29
N LEU A 174 -21.76 -9.82 -22.55
CA LEU A 174 -21.00 -9.04 -21.59
C LEU A 174 -21.64 -7.67 -21.37
N LEU A 175 -21.75 -7.30 -20.09
CA LEU A 175 -22.17 -5.98 -19.66
C LEU A 175 -21.13 -5.38 -18.70
N VAL A 176 -20.85 -4.10 -18.81
CA VAL A 176 -20.10 -3.33 -17.81
C VAL A 176 -21.03 -2.32 -17.16
N ILE A 177 -21.37 -2.52 -15.92
CA ILE A 177 -22.41 -1.80 -15.21
C ILE A 177 -21.76 -0.81 -14.25
N GLN A 178 -21.95 0.50 -14.47
CA GLN A 178 -21.58 1.54 -13.50
C GLN A 178 -22.78 1.81 -12.61
N ARG A 179 -22.68 1.46 -11.31
CA ARG A 179 -23.80 1.50 -10.37
C ARG A 179 -24.48 2.86 -10.28
N ALA A 180 -23.70 3.94 -10.17
CA ALA A 180 -24.25 5.28 -10.08
C ALA A 180 -25.18 5.63 -11.26
N ASP A 181 -24.76 5.25 -12.49
CA ASP A 181 -25.55 5.56 -13.69
C ASP A 181 -26.80 4.66 -13.81
N VAL A 182 -26.79 3.47 -13.20
CA VAL A 182 -27.97 2.58 -13.12
C VAL A 182 -28.92 3.08 -12.04
N ASP A 183 -28.40 3.45 -10.87
CA ASP A 183 -29.22 3.95 -9.77
C ASP A 183 -29.95 5.24 -10.20
N ASP A 184 -29.28 6.16 -10.90
CA ASP A 184 -29.88 7.37 -11.47
C ASP A 184 -30.99 7.04 -12.48
N ALA A 185 -30.75 6.05 -13.36
CA ALA A 185 -31.71 5.65 -14.38
C ALA A 185 -32.94 4.87 -13.85
N LEU A 186 -32.81 4.26 -12.66
CA LEU A 186 -33.84 3.42 -12.04
C LEU A 186 -34.48 4.05 -10.79
N THR A 187 -34.08 5.26 -10.39
CA THR A 187 -34.51 5.94 -9.15
C THR A 187 -36.03 6.01 -8.99
N ASP A 188 -36.76 6.20 -10.10
CA ASP A 188 -38.22 6.38 -10.11
C ASP A 188 -38.99 5.09 -10.44
N ARG A 189 -38.35 3.92 -10.42
CA ARG A 189 -38.97 2.66 -10.88
C ARG A 189 -39.16 1.61 -9.78
N PRO A 190 -40.26 0.85 -9.79
CA PRO A 190 -40.54 -0.16 -8.80
C PRO A 190 -39.52 -1.32 -8.86
N ALA A 191 -39.34 -2.01 -7.73
CA ALA A 191 -38.39 -3.11 -7.55
C ALA A 191 -38.65 -4.35 -8.43
N ASP A 192 -39.78 -4.43 -9.11
CA ASP A 192 -40.26 -5.57 -9.91
C ASP A 192 -40.03 -5.41 -11.42
N VAL A 193 -39.09 -4.56 -11.85
CA VAL A 193 -38.77 -4.39 -13.29
C VAL A 193 -38.24 -5.69 -13.86
N THR A 194 -38.90 -6.24 -14.88
CA THR A 194 -38.48 -7.46 -15.58
C THR A 194 -37.36 -7.19 -16.59
N GLY A 195 -36.68 -8.24 -17.05
CA GLY A 195 -35.58 -8.09 -18.04
C GLY A 195 -35.98 -7.36 -19.33
N ASP A 196 -37.24 -7.49 -19.74
CA ASP A 196 -37.78 -6.82 -20.95
C ASP A 196 -37.95 -5.30 -20.76
N ASP A 197 -38.16 -4.84 -19.52
CA ASP A 197 -38.33 -3.44 -19.18
C ASP A 197 -37.02 -2.72 -18.90
N LEU A 198 -35.94 -3.44 -18.56
CA LEU A 198 -34.62 -2.88 -18.26
C LEU A 198 -33.96 -2.20 -19.49
N GLY A 199 -34.12 -2.79 -20.68
CA GLY A 199 -33.55 -2.24 -21.91
C GLY A 199 -34.01 -0.81 -22.21
N PRO A 200 -35.32 -0.55 -22.24
CA PRO A 200 -35.86 0.79 -22.37
C PRO A 200 -35.47 1.74 -21.22
N ALA A 201 -35.41 1.22 -19.98
CA ALA A 201 -35.05 2.01 -18.80
C ALA A 201 -33.60 2.51 -18.86
N LEU A 202 -32.68 1.69 -19.32
CA LEU A 202 -31.26 1.98 -19.40
C LEU A 202 -30.83 2.57 -20.74
N ALA A 203 -31.75 2.80 -21.67
CA ALA A 203 -31.44 3.26 -23.03
C ALA A 203 -30.58 4.54 -23.08
N GLY A 204 -30.80 5.46 -22.14
CA GLY A 204 -30.02 6.70 -21.98
C GLY A 204 -28.64 6.50 -21.37
N ALA A 205 -28.45 5.42 -20.61
CA ALA A 205 -27.18 5.08 -19.94
C ALA A 205 -26.33 4.12 -20.78
N LEU A 206 -26.83 3.58 -21.90
CA LEU A 206 -26.11 2.61 -22.73
C LEU A 206 -24.90 3.22 -23.43
N ALA A 207 -23.71 2.69 -23.14
CA ALA A 207 -22.46 3.01 -23.81
C ALA A 207 -22.05 1.85 -24.74
N PRO A 208 -21.81 2.12 -26.03
CA PRO A 208 -21.43 1.05 -26.98
C PRO A 208 -20.02 0.54 -26.68
N LEU A 209 -19.88 -0.77 -26.51
CA LEU A 209 -18.59 -1.47 -26.47
C LEU A 209 -18.20 -1.97 -27.88
N ASP A 210 -16.90 -2.10 -28.11
CA ASP A 210 -16.35 -2.75 -29.29
C ASP A 210 -16.82 -4.21 -29.37
N ALA A 211 -17.11 -4.68 -30.59
CA ALA A 211 -17.61 -6.03 -30.85
C ALA A 211 -16.63 -7.14 -30.38
N ARG A 212 -15.37 -6.85 -30.17
CA ARG A 212 -14.37 -7.79 -29.63
C ARG A 212 -14.69 -8.30 -28.22
N TYR A 213 -15.50 -7.55 -27.46
CA TYR A 213 -15.85 -7.88 -26.06
C TYR A 213 -17.11 -8.76 -25.93
N ASP A 214 -17.83 -9.05 -27.00
CA ASP A 214 -18.94 -10.02 -27.01
C ASP A 214 -19.09 -10.62 -28.40
N PHE A 215 -18.04 -11.32 -28.84
CA PHE A 215 -18.05 -11.97 -30.16
C PHE A 215 -18.79 -13.30 -30.09
N LEU A 216 -19.81 -13.47 -30.92
CA LEU A 216 -20.61 -14.69 -30.94
C LEU A 216 -19.93 -15.80 -31.78
N ALA A 217 -19.66 -16.95 -31.16
CA ALA A 217 -19.05 -18.11 -31.82
C ALA A 217 -19.82 -18.56 -33.09
N ARG A 218 -21.16 -18.45 -33.10
CA ARG A 218 -22.00 -18.79 -34.27
C ARG A 218 -21.77 -17.91 -35.51
N ARG A 219 -21.00 -16.81 -35.38
CA ARG A 219 -20.61 -15.97 -36.55
C ARG A 219 -19.41 -16.53 -37.29
N LEU A 220 -18.74 -17.53 -36.74
CA LEU A 220 -17.64 -18.21 -37.36
C LEU A 220 -18.20 -19.37 -38.21
N HIS A 221 -17.75 -19.49 -39.44
CA HIS A 221 -17.96 -20.67 -40.24
C HIS A 221 -16.99 -21.80 -39.78
N ASP A 222 -17.30 -23.04 -40.09
CA ASP A 222 -16.64 -24.23 -39.54
C ASP A 222 -15.10 -24.23 -39.66
N ASP A 223 -14.53 -23.59 -40.69
CA ASP A 223 -13.09 -23.52 -40.92
C ASP A 223 -12.47 -22.12 -40.64
N THR A 224 -13.27 -21.17 -40.14
CA THR A 224 -12.78 -19.80 -39.90
C THR A 224 -12.11 -19.67 -38.53
N PRO A 225 -10.81 -19.33 -38.47
CA PRO A 225 -10.14 -19.15 -37.19
C PRO A 225 -10.77 -17.98 -36.38
N VAL A 226 -10.74 -18.09 -35.06
CA VAL A 226 -11.15 -16.99 -34.19
C VAL A 226 -10.26 -15.78 -34.46
N PRO A 227 -10.83 -14.62 -34.86
CA PRO A 227 -10.02 -13.44 -35.15
C PRO A 227 -9.16 -13.00 -33.95
N GLY A 228 -7.86 -12.70 -34.21
CA GLY A 228 -6.91 -12.40 -33.13
C GLY A 228 -7.23 -11.16 -32.28
N HIS A 229 -8.17 -10.31 -32.73
CA HIS A 229 -8.62 -9.14 -31.96
C HIS A 229 -9.77 -9.46 -31.00
N VAL A 230 -10.36 -10.65 -31.03
CA VAL A 230 -11.47 -11.03 -30.13
C VAL A 230 -10.96 -11.16 -28.70
N ALA A 231 -11.51 -10.34 -27.81
CA ALA A 231 -11.17 -10.35 -26.40
C ALA A 231 -12.10 -11.28 -25.58
N VAL A 232 -13.37 -11.38 -25.96
CA VAL A 232 -14.37 -12.22 -25.30
C VAL A 232 -15.17 -12.98 -26.36
N LEU A 233 -15.12 -14.30 -26.29
CA LEU A 233 -15.84 -15.20 -27.20
C LEU A 233 -17.00 -15.86 -26.43
N ARG A 234 -18.24 -15.68 -26.92
CA ARG A 234 -19.45 -16.20 -26.31
C ARG A 234 -20.11 -17.27 -27.18
N PHE A 235 -20.55 -18.34 -26.53
CA PHE A 235 -21.31 -19.41 -27.13
C PHE A 235 -22.81 -19.25 -26.83
N THR A 236 -23.66 -19.67 -27.75
CA THR A 236 -25.12 -19.71 -27.58
C THR A 236 -25.57 -21.17 -27.47
N GLY A 237 -25.82 -21.64 -26.27
CA GLY A 237 -26.19 -23.01 -25.96
C GLY A 237 -25.16 -23.76 -25.14
N PRO A 238 -25.42 -25.02 -24.78
CA PRO A 238 -24.50 -25.81 -23.97
C PRO A 238 -23.18 -26.02 -24.72
N VAL A 239 -22.06 -25.64 -24.10
CA VAL A 239 -20.71 -25.86 -24.59
C VAL A 239 -20.16 -27.07 -23.86
N GLY A 240 -19.85 -28.11 -24.58
CA GLY A 240 -19.27 -29.34 -24.03
C GLY A 240 -18.81 -30.29 -25.16
N THR A 241 -18.15 -31.36 -24.77
CA THR A 241 -17.65 -32.39 -25.67
C THR A 241 -18.75 -32.94 -26.54
N GLY A 242 -18.97 -32.37 -27.73
CA GLY A 242 -19.96 -32.89 -28.67
C GLY A 242 -20.96 -31.89 -29.26
N ALA A 243 -20.90 -30.60 -28.91
CA ALA A 243 -21.74 -29.60 -29.58
C ALA A 243 -21.31 -29.46 -31.05
N PRO A 244 -22.16 -29.80 -32.04
CA PRO A 244 -21.80 -29.68 -33.44
C PRO A 244 -21.79 -28.22 -33.85
N GLY A 245 -20.83 -27.83 -34.68
CA GLY A 245 -20.92 -26.66 -35.53
C GLY A 245 -20.14 -25.42 -35.12
N TYR A 246 -19.11 -25.53 -34.24
CA TYR A 246 -18.28 -24.38 -33.91
C TYR A 246 -16.77 -24.56 -34.14
N GLY A 247 -16.33 -25.55 -34.93
CA GLY A 247 -14.94 -25.75 -35.35
C GLY A 247 -13.84 -25.07 -34.50
N PRO A 248 -13.17 -24.03 -35.04
CA PRO A 248 -12.10 -23.32 -34.35
C PRO A 248 -12.51 -22.65 -33.03
N ALA A 249 -13.78 -22.23 -32.86
CA ALA A 249 -14.28 -21.68 -31.62
C ALA A 249 -14.32 -22.75 -30.50
N THR A 250 -14.71 -23.98 -30.83
CA THR A 250 -14.68 -25.13 -29.90
C THR A 250 -13.24 -25.49 -29.52
N GLU A 251 -12.30 -25.41 -30.45
CA GLU A 251 -10.88 -25.60 -30.16
C GLU A 251 -10.34 -24.52 -29.19
N ALA A 252 -10.73 -23.25 -29.38
CA ALA A 252 -10.39 -22.18 -28.47
C ALA A 252 -10.95 -22.42 -27.06
N TRP A 253 -12.17 -22.97 -26.93
CA TRP A 253 -12.76 -23.36 -25.65
C TRP A 253 -11.96 -24.50 -25.00
N ARG A 254 -11.64 -25.57 -25.75
CA ARG A 254 -10.90 -26.74 -25.24
C ARG A 254 -9.53 -26.41 -24.67
N ARG A 255 -8.90 -25.30 -25.09
CA ARG A 255 -7.63 -24.83 -24.49
C ARG A 255 -7.75 -24.56 -23.00
N PHE A 256 -8.95 -24.26 -22.50
CA PHE A 256 -9.21 -23.95 -21.10
C PHE A 256 -9.98 -25.09 -20.37
N GLU A 257 -10.36 -26.17 -21.08
CA GLU A 257 -10.84 -27.42 -20.51
C GLU A 257 -9.65 -28.27 -20.06
N MET A 258 -9.03 -27.85 -18.96
CA MET A 258 -7.85 -28.49 -18.37
C MET A 258 -8.10 -28.83 -16.90
N SER A 259 -7.29 -29.71 -16.35
CA SER A 259 -7.32 -30.01 -14.92
C SER A 259 -6.90 -28.82 -14.06
N ASP A 260 -7.23 -28.86 -12.76
CA ASP A 260 -6.80 -27.82 -11.82
C ASP A 260 -5.27 -27.76 -11.68
N GLU A 261 -4.56 -28.89 -11.84
CA GLU A 261 -3.10 -28.96 -11.81
C GLU A 261 -2.49 -28.30 -13.03
N GLU A 262 -2.97 -28.64 -14.23
CA GLU A 262 -2.53 -28.02 -15.49
C GLU A 262 -2.78 -26.52 -15.49
N PHE A 263 -3.94 -26.06 -14.99
CA PHE A 263 -4.25 -24.64 -14.85
C PHE A 263 -3.25 -23.93 -13.95
N ARG A 264 -3.00 -24.49 -12.75
CA ARG A 264 -2.05 -23.88 -11.80
C ARG A 264 -0.66 -23.81 -12.39
N ALA A 265 -0.20 -24.90 -13.06
CA ALA A 265 1.10 -24.93 -13.71
C ALA A 265 1.18 -23.86 -14.83
N ALA A 266 0.17 -23.78 -15.69
CA ALA A 266 0.10 -22.81 -16.78
C ALA A 266 0.11 -21.36 -16.22
N TYR A 267 -0.73 -21.07 -15.20
CA TYR A 267 -0.78 -19.74 -14.60
C TYR A 267 0.55 -19.33 -13.95
N CYS A 268 1.17 -20.22 -13.18
CA CYS A 268 2.46 -19.95 -12.54
C CYS A 268 3.59 -19.74 -13.55
N ALA A 269 3.52 -20.38 -14.72
CA ALA A 269 4.52 -20.26 -15.79
C ALA A 269 4.34 -19.02 -16.68
N LEU A 270 3.20 -18.32 -16.61
CA LEU A 270 2.98 -17.12 -17.44
C LEU A 270 4.10 -16.08 -17.23
N PRO A 271 4.53 -15.39 -18.29
CA PRO A 271 5.46 -14.27 -18.16
C PRO A 271 4.76 -13.04 -17.54
N GLY A 272 5.56 -12.12 -16.98
CA GLY A 272 5.10 -10.84 -16.51
C GLY A 272 4.46 -10.87 -15.11
N ARG A 273 3.78 -9.76 -14.78
CA ARG A 273 3.22 -9.53 -13.46
C ARG A 273 1.92 -10.32 -13.27
N LYS A 274 1.87 -11.10 -12.20
CA LYS A 274 0.69 -11.86 -11.78
C LYS A 274 0.01 -11.18 -10.59
N HIS A 275 -1.29 -11.44 -10.44
CA HIS A 275 -1.98 -10.95 -9.23
C HIS A 275 -1.50 -11.73 -8.00
N PRO A 276 -1.14 -11.02 -6.91
CA PRO A 276 -0.60 -11.66 -5.71
C PRO A 276 -1.48 -12.74 -5.12
N ASP A 277 -2.78 -12.47 -4.98
CA ASP A 277 -3.71 -13.41 -4.33
C ASP A 277 -3.90 -14.68 -5.15
N LEU A 278 -3.98 -14.55 -6.48
CA LEU A 278 -4.14 -15.70 -7.36
C LEU A 278 -2.87 -16.54 -7.43
N LEU A 279 -1.68 -15.91 -7.43
CA LEU A 279 -0.41 -16.63 -7.38
C LEU A 279 -0.23 -17.36 -6.04
N ALA A 280 -0.53 -16.69 -4.93
CA ALA A 280 -0.51 -17.30 -3.60
C ALA A 280 -1.52 -18.45 -3.44
N HIS A 281 -2.60 -18.44 -4.24
CA HIS A 281 -3.58 -19.51 -4.28
C HIS A 281 -3.15 -20.72 -5.14
N CYS A 282 -2.52 -20.45 -6.31
CA CYS A 282 -2.17 -21.47 -7.29
C CYS A 282 -0.86 -22.21 -6.97
N ALA A 283 0.15 -21.51 -6.42
CA ALA A 283 1.50 -22.06 -6.31
C ALA A 283 1.73 -23.09 -5.19
N PRO A 284 1.13 -23.02 -3.99
CA PRO A 284 1.41 -23.96 -2.92
C PRO A 284 1.19 -25.43 -3.26
N PRO A 285 0.10 -25.84 -3.94
CA PRO A 285 -0.07 -27.23 -4.33
C PRO A 285 0.98 -27.73 -5.31
N LEU A 286 1.47 -26.86 -6.21
CA LEU A 286 2.55 -27.21 -7.14
C LEU A 286 3.89 -27.38 -6.43
N LEU A 287 4.20 -26.48 -5.49
CA LEU A 287 5.44 -26.57 -4.70
C LEU A 287 5.47 -27.80 -3.81
N ALA A 288 4.31 -28.22 -3.28
CA ALA A 288 4.18 -29.44 -2.51
C ALA A 288 4.42 -30.69 -3.38
N ALA A 289 3.97 -30.68 -4.63
CA ALA A 289 4.16 -31.78 -5.56
C ALA A 289 5.58 -31.81 -6.17
N ARG A 290 6.12 -30.63 -6.51
CA ARG A 290 7.43 -30.47 -7.17
C ARG A 290 8.12 -29.20 -6.65
N PRO A 291 9.01 -29.30 -5.67
CA PRO A 291 9.77 -28.15 -5.18
C PRO A 291 10.55 -27.47 -6.32
N SER A 292 10.37 -26.16 -6.45
CA SER A 292 11.07 -25.32 -7.43
C SER A 292 11.55 -24.04 -6.77
N LEU A 293 12.86 -23.77 -6.84
CA LEU A 293 13.48 -22.56 -6.27
C LEU A 293 12.90 -21.29 -6.89
N ASP A 294 12.76 -21.24 -8.22
CA ASP A 294 12.25 -20.05 -8.90
C ASP A 294 10.79 -19.76 -8.55
N LEU A 295 9.96 -20.79 -8.50
CA LEU A 295 8.56 -20.64 -8.12
C LEU A 295 8.45 -20.25 -6.64
N ALA A 296 9.18 -20.91 -5.74
CA ALA A 296 9.18 -20.60 -4.32
C ALA A 296 9.62 -19.15 -4.07
N ARG A 297 10.70 -18.69 -4.73
CA ARG A 297 11.18 -17.30 -4.65
C ARG A 297 10.14 -16.32 -5.18
N THR A 298 9.53 -16.61 -6.33
CA THR A 298 8.48 -15.73 -6.90
C THR A 298 7.30 -15.58 -5.95
N VAL A 299 6.86 -16.66 -5.32
CA VAL A 299 5.76 -16.65 -4.34
C VAL A 299 6.19 -15.92 -3.06
N ALA A 300 7.40 -16.16 -2.57
CA ALA A 300 7.96 -15.46 -1.42
C ALA A 300 8.06 -13.94 -1.66
N ASP A 301 8.49 -13.52 -2.85
CA ASP A 301 8.53 -12.11 -3.22
C ASP A 301 7.13 -11.46 -3.23
N VAL A 302 6.12 -12.21 -3.68
CA VAL A 302 4.72 -11.75 -3.63
C VAL A 302 4.24 -11.60 -2.18
N HIS A 303 4.47 -12.59 -1.33
CA HIS A 303 4.15 -12.51 0.10
C HIS A 303 4.89 -11.33 0.77
N ARG A 304 6.18 -11.16 0.47
CA ARG A 304 6.99 -10.04 0.96
C ARG A 304 6.42 -8.68 0.57
N GLN A 305 6.00 -8.50 -0.70
CA GLN A 305 5.37 -7.26 -1.17
C GLN A 305 4.04 -6.95 -0.49
N GLN A 306 3.35 -7.97 0.00
CA GLN A 306 2.10 -7.85 0.77
C GLN A 306 2.33 -7.75 2.29
N GLY A 307 3.59 -7.71 2.76
CA GLY A 307 3.91 -7.68 4.19
C GLY A 307 3.69 -9.01 4.92
N ARG A 308 3.51 -10.11 4.18
CA ARG A 308 3.30 -11.47 4.70
C ARG A 308 4.63 -12.22 4.77
N TYR A 309 5.51 -11.75 5.67
CA TYR A 309 6.90 -12.24 5.74
C TYR A 309 7.03 -13.67 6.25
N ASP A 310 6.14 -14.11 7.17
CA ASP A 310 6.17 -15.50 7.65
C ASP A 310 5.79 -16.48 6.56
N GLU A 311 4.78 -16.13 5.77
CA GLU A 311 4.36 -16.95 4.63
C GLU A 311 5.47 -17.00 3.58
N ALA A 312 6.19 -15.89 3.37
CA ALA A 312 7.34 -15.86 2.49
C ALA A 312 8.45 -16.82 2.98
N VAL A 313 8.78 -16.79 4.28
CA VAL A 313 9.75 -17.70 4.90
C VAL A 313 9.25 -19.15 4.84
N ALA A 314 7.98 -19.40 5.16
CA ALA A 314 7.40 -20.75 5.16
C ALA A 314 7.41 -21.41 3.78
N VAL A 315 7.28 -20.62 2.70
CA VAL A 315 7.35 -21.13 1.31
C VAL A 315 8.79 -21.35 0.87
N LEU A 316 9.69 -20.45 1.24
CA LEU A 316 11.05 -20.43 0.66
C LEU A 316 12.07 -21.28 1.44
N ALA A 317 12.03 -21.26 2.77
CA ALA A 317 13.02 -21.95 3.61
C ALA A 317 13.08 -23.47 3.36
N PRO A 318 11.96 -24.21 3.25
CA PRO A 318 12.00 -25.65 3.00
C PRO A 318 12.62 -26.03 1.65
N VAL A 319 12.55 -25.15 0.65
CA VAL A 319 13.06 -25.40 -0.70
C VAL A 319 14.53 -25.01 -0.82
N VAL A 320 14.95 -23.98 -0.08
CA VAL A 320 16.32 -23.50 -0.05
C VAL A 320 17.21 -24.45 0.78
N GLY A 321 16.80 -24.78 2.00
CA GLY A 321 17.60 -25.60 2.91
C GLY A 321 19.04 -25.09 3.00
N ASP A 322 20.00 -26.02 2.91
CA ASP A 322 21.44 -25.72 2.95
C ASP A 322 22.07 -25.52 1.54
N ARG A 323 21.28 -25.24 0.54
CA ARG A 323 21.72 -25.13 -0.86
C ARG A 323 22.52 -23.86 -1.08
N LEU A 324 23.80 -23.97 -1.35
CA LEU A 324 24.71 -22.85 -1.65
C LEU A 324 24.52 -22.28 -3.07
N ASP A 325 23.86 -23.02 -3.95
CA ASP A 325 23.62 -22.64 -5.36
C ASP A 325 22.36 -21.77 -5.57
N ALA A 326 21.79 -21.23 -4.49
CA ALA A 326 20.56 -20.45 -4.51
C ALA A 326 20.71 -19.02 -3.92
N PRO A 327 21.69 -18.20 -4.34
CA PRO A 327 22.03 -16.93 -3.68
C PRO A 327 20.87 -15.93 -3.67
N ARG A 328 20.07 -15.85 -4.74
CA ARG A 328 18.89 -14.96 -4.79
C ARG A 328 17.77 -15.39 -3.84
N CYS A 329 17.64 -16.68 -3.57
CA CYS A 329 16.71 -17.20 -2.59
C CYS A 329 17.17 -16.87 -1.17
N HIS A 330 18.46 -16.99 -0.90
CA HIS A 330 19.06 -16.59 0.36
C HIS A 330 18.92 -15.08 0.61
N GLU A 331 19.10 -14.22 -0.40
CA GLU A 331 18.83 -12.78 -0.31
C GLU A 331 17.36 -12.51 0.08
N THR A 332 16.42 -13.11 -0.63
CA THR A 332 14.97 -12.94 -0.35
C THR A 332 14.63 -13.44 1.06
N LEU A 333 15.17 -14.59 1.46
CA LEU A 333 14.94 -15.16 2.78
C LEU A 333 15.52 -14.28 3.89
N GLY A 334 16.76 -13.80 3.73
CA GLY A 334 17.39 -12.88 4.65
C GLY A 334 16.61 -11.58 4.86
N VAL A 335 16.09 -10.99 3.78
CA VAL A 335 15.23 -9.79 3.85
C VAL A 335 13.92 -10.08 4.61
N CYS A 336 13.30 -11.23 4.38
CA CYS A 336 12.08 -11.62 5.09
C CYS A 336 12.33 -11.86 6.58
N LEU A 337 13.42 -12.56 6.92
CA LEU A 337 13.84 -12.82 8.30
C LEU A 337 14.15 -11.51 9.05
N MET A 338 14.83 -10.58 8.39
CA MET A 338 15.08 -9.25 8.95
C MET A 338 13.77 -8.51 9.28
N ALA A 339 12.77 -8.59 8.40
CA ALA A 339 11.45 -8.01 8.64
C ALA A 339 10.67 -8.68 9.80
N LEU A 340 11.04 -9.91 10.16
CA LEU A 340 10.51 -10.65 11.31
C LEU A 340 11.34 -10.46 12.59
N SER A 341 12.36 -9.59 12.57
CA SER A 341 13.35 -9.41 13.65
C SER A 341 14.16 -10.68 14.01
N ARG A 342 14.25 -11.65 13.09
CA ARG A 342 15.10 -12.84 13.19
C ARG A 342 16.49 -12.52 12.64
N TYR A 343 17.18 -11.60 13.30
CA TYR A 343 18.37 -10.91 12.76
C TYR A 343 19.57 -11.83 12.54
N ASP A 344 19.83 -12.80 13.43
CA ASP A 344 20.98 -13.69 13.30
C ASP A 344 20.81 -14.67 12.12
N GLU A 345 19.58 -15.16 11.92
CA GLU A 345 19.26 -15.99 10.76
C GLU A 345 19.28 -15.16 9.45
N ALA A 346 18.82 -13.91 9.51
CA ALA A 346 18.89 -13.01 8.36
C ALA A 346 20.33 -12.75 7.94
N GLU A 347 21.25 -12.51 8.90
CA GLU A 347 22.67 -12.29 8.66
C GLU A 347 23.32 -13.52 8.01
N ALA A 348 23.05 -14.73 8.53
CA ALA A 348 23.55 -15.98 7.96
C ALA A 348 23.14 -16.16 6.50
N HIS A 349 21.86 -15.96 6.16
CA HIS A 349 21.38 -16.09 4.79
C HIS A 349 21.91 -14.98 3.86
N LEU A 350 22.03 -13.75 4.34
CA LEU A 350 22.59 -12.65 3.55
C LEU A 350 24.09 -12.85 3.27
N LEU A 351 24.86 -13.42 4.21
CA LEU A 351 26.25 -13.77 3.98
C LEU A 351 26.40 -14.89 2.92
N LEU A 352 25.52 -15.90 2.93
CA LEU A 352 25.48 -16.91 1.87
C LEU A 352 25.14 -16.28 0.51
N ALA A 353 24.24 -15.32 0.47
CA ALA A 353 23.92 -14.59 -0.76
C ALA A 353 25.10 -13.75 -1.26
N ALA A 354 25.83 -13.09 -0.34
CA ALA A 354 26.99 -12.26 -0.66
C ALA A 354 28.19 -13.04 -1.23
N ALA A 355 28.24 -14.36 -1.01
CA ALA A 355 29.28 -15.21 -1.59
C ALA A 355 29.17 -15.34 -3.13
N SER A 356 28.03 -14.96 -3.75
CA SER A 356 27.84 -14.99 -5.20
C SER A 356 28.05 -13.60 -5.80
N PRO A 357 28.97 -13.41 -6.76
CA PRO A 357 29.26 -12.11 -7.38
C PRO A 357 28.04 -11.40 -7.95
N ASP A 358 27.10 -12.14 -8.54
CA ASP A 358 25.87 -11.58 -9.16
C ASP A 358 24.89 -10.98 -8.15
N VAL A 359 25.00 -11.35 -6.88
CA VAL A 359 24.07 -10.94 -5.81
C VAL A 359 24.79 -10.15 -4.73
N ALA A 360 26.13 -10.25 -4.65
CA ALA A 360 26.95 -9.66 -3.62
C ALA A 360 26.64 -8.19 -3.32
N PRO A 361 26.56 -7.25 -4.30
CA PRO A 361 26.32 -5.85 -3.99
C PRO A 361 24.99 -5.66 -3.23
N ARG A 362 23.91 -6.28 -3.71
CA ARG A 362 22.59 -6.18 -3.06
C ARG A 362 22.55 -6.84 -1.70
N ALA A 363 23.21 -7.99 -1.56
CA ALA A 363 23.33 -8.70 -0.28
C ALA A 363 24.11 -7.86 0.74
N PHE A 364 25.22 -7.25 0.35
CA PHE A 364 25.98 -6.32 1.19
C PHE A 364 25.20 -5.07 1.57
N ALA A 365 24.36 -4.52 0.67
CA ALA A 365 23.45 -3.41 1.01
C ALA A 365 22.44 -3.83 2.11
N GLN A 366 21.92 -5.07 2.06
CA GLN A 366 21.04 -5.59 3.11
C GLN A 366 21.79 -5.91 4.41
N LEU A 367 23.02 -6.40 4.33
CA LEU A 367 23.90 -6.61 5.50
C LEU A 367 24.24 -5.27 6.18
N ALA A 368 24.55 -4.24 5.40
CA ALA A 368 24.77 -2.89 5.91
C ALA A 368 23.52 -2.35 6.62
N ARG A 369 22.35 -2.53 6.02
CA ARG A 369 21.07 -2.19 6.65
C ARG A 369 20.86 -2.96 7.96
N LEU A 370 21.08 -4.26 7.96
CA LEU A 370 20.89 -5.11 9.14
C LEU A 370 21.84 -4.69 10.27
N ALA A 371 23.11 -4.45 9.97
CA ALA A 371 24.09 -3.99 10.95
C ALA A 371 23.69 -2.61 11.53
N TRP A 372 23.22 -1.69 10.68
CA TRP A 372 22.72 -0.38 11.12
C TRP A 372 21.46 -0.50 11.99
N LEU A 373 20.52 -1.38 11.65
CA LEU A 373 19.33 -1.67 12.47
C LEU A 373 19.71 -2.16 13.88
N ARG A 374 20.81 -2.91 13.97
CA ARG A 374 21.37 -3.43 15.25
C ARG A 374 22.31 -2.44 15.96
N GLY A 375 22.42 -1.19 15.51
CA GLY A 375 23.31 -0.20 16.11
C GLY A 375 24.80 -0.38 15.80
N ARG A 376 25.18 -1.31 14.91
CA ARG A 376 26.57 -1.63 14.57
C ARG A 376 27.08 -0.78 13.39
N GLU A 377 27.23 0.52 13.58
CA GLU A 377 27.53 1.48 12.50
C GLU A 377 28.83 1.20 11.77
N ALA A 378 29.89 0.87 12.49
CA ALA A 378 31.18 0.54 11.88
C ALA A 378 31.09 -0.72 10.97
N GLN A 379 30.31 -1.72 11.38
CA GLN A 379 30.09 -2.91 10.60
C GLN A 379 29.22 -2.60 9.38
N ALA A 380 28.17 -1.76 9.55
CA ALA A 380 27.32 -1.31 8.44
C ALA A 380 28.15 -0.58 7.37
N HIS A 381 29.08 0.29 7.79
CA HIS A 381 29.99 0.97 6.89
C HIS A 381 30.93 0.01 6.16
N ALA A 382 31.46 -1.00 6.87
CA ALA A 382 32.33 -2.03 6.28
C ALA A 382 31.58 -2.85 5.21
N TYR A 383 30.37 -3.31 5.51
CA TYR A 383 29.55 -4.04 4.53
C TYR A 383 29.19 -3.18 3.30
N ALA A 384 28.87 -1.90 3.51
CA ALA A 384 28.58 -1.00 2.41
C ALA A 384 29.81 -0.82 1.49
N ARG A 385 31.00 -0.75 2.06
CA ARG A 385 32.24 -0.66 1.30
C ARG A 385 32.53 -1.97 0.53
N GLU A 386 32.38 -3.13 1.15
CA GLU A 386 32.53 -4.42 0.46
C GLU A 386 31.58 -4.55 -0.74
N GLY A 387 30.34 -4.06 -0.60
CA GLY A 387 29.40 -4.01 -1.72
C GLY A 387 29.82 -3.07 -2.84
N LEU A 388 30.42 -1.90 -2.52
CA LEU A 388 30.96 -0.96 -3.51
C LEU A 388 32.26 -1.50 -4.16
N ASP A 389 33.04 -2.28 -3.45
CA ASP A 389 34.22 -2.97 -4.02
C ASP A 389 33.78 -4.04 -5.05
N ALA A 390 32.59 -4.66 -4.85
CA ALA A 390 32.00 -5.61 -5.79
C ALA A 390 31.30 -4.91 -6.98
N ASP A 391 30.57 -3.84 -6.75
CA ASP A 391 29.95 -2.98 -7.77
C ASP A 391 29.95 -1.50 -7.31
N PRO A 392 30.88 -0.68 -7.83
CA PRO A 392 30.97 0.74 -7.49
C PRO A 392 29.72 1.58 -7.82
N THR A 393 28.80 1.04 -8.63
CA THR A 393 27.58 1.73 -9.08
C THR A 393 26.35 1.35 -8.29
N ASP A 394 26.44 0.40 -7.33
CA ASP A 394 25.30 -0.01 -6.54
C ASP A 394 24.79 1.12 -5.63
N GLY A 395 23.59 1.62 -5.95
CA GLY A 395 22.98 2.73 -5.24
C GLY A 395 22.61 2.43 -3.77
N GLY A 396 22.33 1.15 -3.46
CA GLY A 396 22.02 0.70 -2.10
C GLY A 396 23.25 0.77 -1.20
N CYS A 397 24.36 0.21 -1.67
CA CYS A 397 25.65 0.27 -0.97
C CYS A 397 26.14 1.71 -0.83
N HIS A 398 26.01 2.52 -1.89
CA HIS A 398 26.39 3.94 -1.83
C HIS A 398 25.59 4.71 -0.78
N SER A 399 24.27 4.49 -0.72
CA SER A 399 23.41 5.13 0.29
C SER A 399 23.82 4.78 1.72
N TRP A 400 24.11 3.49 1.99
CA TRP A 400 24.56 3.06 3.32
C TRP A 400 25.98 3.56 3.63
N TYR A 401 26.89 3.56 2.66
CA TYR A 401 28.24 4.08 2.84
C TYR A 401 28.26 5.54 3.25
N VAL A 402 27.40 6.38 2.62
CA VAL A 402 27.24 7.80 2.98
C VAL A 402 26.63 7.96 4.38
N ARG A 403 25.53 7.20 4.64
CA ARG A 403 24.77 7.29 5.90
C ARG A 403 25.56 6.84 7.14
N THR A 404 26.48 5.90 6.97
CA THR A 404 27.26 5.31 8.07
C THR A 404 28.70 5.83 8.14
N ARG A 405 29.00 6.94 7.47
CA ARG A 405 30.28 7.62 7.62
C ARG A 405 30.52 7.94 9.09
N PRO A 406 31.71 7.63 9.62
CA PRO A 406 32.04 8.02 10.97
C PRO A 406 31.95 9.56 11.11
N ASP A 407 31.05 10.01 11.95
CA ASP A 407 31.02 11.42 12.34
C ASP A 407 32.30 11.77 13.08
N VAL A 408 32.88 12.93 12.78
CA VAL A 408 33.93 13.50 13.62
C VAL A 408 33.27 13.86 14.95
N PRO A 409 33.68 13.27 16.08
CA PRO A 409 33.09 13.60 17.37
C PRO A 409 33.33 15.07 17.68
N GLU A 410 32.28 15.88 17.65
CA GLU A 410 32.38 17.25 18.16
C GLU A 410 32.33 17.26 19.69
N PRO A 411 33.12 18.14 20.34
CA PRO A 411 33.17 18.21 21.78
C PRO A 411 31.79 18.53 22.37
N ARG A 412 31.41 17.78 23.40
CA ARG A 412 30.17 18.03 24.19
C ARG A 412 30.29 19.43 24.83
N ARG A 413 29.20 20.19 24.83
CA ARG A 413 29.16 21.47 25.54
C ARG A 413 29.20 21.22 27.05
N PRO A 414 29.89 22.08 27.84
CA PRO A 414 29.81 22.01 29.30
C PRO A 414 28.35 22.07 29.77
N GLY A 415 27.90 21.06 30.55
CA GLY A 415 26.55 21.00 31.10
C GLY A 415 25.59 20.04 30.39
N ASP A 416 25.96 19.49 29.24
CA ASP A 416 25.14 18.48 28.55
C ASP A 416 25.26 17.11 29.24
N THR A 417 24.37 16.86 30.20
CA THR A 417 24.24 15.53 30.86
C THR A 417 23.04 14.78 30.29
N PRO A 418 23.07 13.44 30.23
CA PRO A 418 21.90 12.66 29.82
C PRO A 418 20.61 13.04 30.53
N ALA A 419 20.67 13.28 31.84
CA ALA A 419 19.52 13.62 32.67
C ALA A 419 18.86 14.99 32.33
N ARG A 420 19.52 15.85 31.55
CA ARG A 420 18.97 17.12 31.08
C ARG A 420 18.44 17.06 29.66
N GLN A 421 18.77 16.02 28.90
CA GLN A 421 18.34 15.87 27.51
C GLN A 421 16.99 15.16 27.41
N LEU A 422 16.17 15.55 26.44
CA LEU A 422 15.06 14.75 25.97
C LEU A 422 15.57 13.76 24.90
N ALA A 423 14.97 12.57 24.89
CA ALA A 423 15.13 11.64 23.77
C ALA A 423 14.06 11.92 22.72
N HIS A 424 14.42 11.88 21.45
CA HIS A 424 13.49 11.92 20.34
C HIS A 424 13.58 10.63 19.52
N VAL A 425 12.51 9.85 19.55
CA VAL A 425 12.34 8.63 18.76
C VAL A 425 11.53 9.00 17.52
N ALA A 426 12.17 9.07 16.38
CA ALA A 426 11.54 9.54 15.14
C ALA A 426 12.18 8.95 13.89
N LEU A 427 11.53 9.16 12.75
CA LEU A 427 12.15 8.99 11.45
C LEU A 427 13.01 10.23 11.15
N PHE A 428 14.32 10.06 11.12
CA PHE A 428 15.27 11.08 10.71
C PHE A 428 15.62 10.83 9.25
N ALA A 429 14.90 11.52 8.36
CA ALA A 429 15.12 11.42 6.93
C ALA A 429 16.39 12.20 6.51
N GLU A 430 17.19 11.61 5.63
CA GLU A 430 18.46 12.14 5.16
C GLU A 430 18.55 12.05 3.62
N GLY A 431 19.50 12.79 3.02
CA GLY A 431 19.74 12.75 1.58
C GLY A 431 18.46 13.04 0.78
N GLN A 432 18.17 12.22 -0.22
CA GLN A 432 17.01 12.36 -1.12
C GLN A 432 15.74 11.68 -0.60
N GLU A 433 15.61 11.53 0.72
CA GLU A 433 14.39 11.02 1.33
C GLU A 433 13.28 12.09 1.37
N ASN A 434 12.09 11.70 1.82
CA ASN A 434 10.90 12.54 1.81
C ASN A 434 11.10 13.88 2.57
N ALA A 435 10.99 15.00 1.88
CA ALA A 435 11.15 16.34 2.44
C ALA A 435 10.25 16.61 3.64
N GLY A 436 9.03 16.05 3.68
CA GLY A 436 8.13 16.18 4.83
C GLY A 436 8.67 15.53 6.10
N ASP A 437 9.35 14.41 5.96
CA ASP A 437 9.95 13.68 7.08
C ASP A 437 11.28 14.31 7.53
N LYS A 438 11.93 15.17 6.71
CA LYS A 438 13.07 16.01 7.10
C LYS A 438 12.63 17.19 7.97
N VAL A 439 11.54 17.87 7.59
CA VAL A 439 11.03 19.07 8.31
C VAL A 439 10.44 18.71 9.67
N LEU A 440 9.83 17.55 9.77
CA LEU A 440 9.00 17.16 10.91
C LEU A 440 9.74 17.01 12.24
N PRO A 441 10.93 16.38 12.33
CA PRO A 441 11.66 16.27 13.60
C PRO A 441 11.99 17.61 14.23
N GLU A 442 12.39 18.57 13.42
CA GLU A 442 12.65 19.96 13.87
C GLU A 442 11.37 20.61 14.43
N ALA A 443 10.24 20.49 13.72
CA ALA A 443 8.97 21.03 14.17
C ALA A 443 8.48 20.41 15.49
N VAL A 444 8.74 19.09 15.73
CA VAL A 444 8.46 18.45 17.02
C VAL A 444 9.34 19.04 18.12
N ARG A 445 10.64 19.18 17.87
CA ARG A 445 11.58 19.72 18.86
C ARG A 445 11.27 21.15 19.25
N SER A 446 10.87 22.00 18.30
CA SER A 446 10.45 23.39 18.55
C SER A 446 9.26 23.52 19.54
N CYS A 447 8.50 22.44 19.79
CA CYS A 447 7.48 22.44 20.79
C CYS A 447 8.01 22.40 22.23
N PHE A 448 9.23 21.91 22.44
CA PHE A 448 9.78 21.63 23.76
C PHE A 448 10.98 22.49 24.14
N GLU A 449 11.82 22.78 23.16
CA GLU A 449 13.12 23.46 23.33
C GLU A 449 13.29 24.54 22.28
N ASP A 450 13.92 25.67 22.66
CA ASP A 450 14.28 26.74 21.72
C ASP A 450 15.42 26.29 20.81
N ASP A 451 16.38 25.49 21.33
CA ASP A 451 17.43 24.87 20.53
C ASP A 451 16.95 23.51 19.98
N THR A 452 16.53 23.51 18.74
CA THR A 452 16.04 22.32 18.03
C THR A 452 17.15 21.46 17.44
N GLY A 453 18.39 21.87 17.63
CA GLY A 453 19.56 21.18 17.08
C GLY A 453 19.63 19.71 17.50
N PRO A 454 20.11 18.84 16.62
CA PRO A 454 20.18 17.40 16.89
C PRO A 454 21.06 17.05 18.10
N ARG A 455 21.98 17.95 18.48
CA ARG A 455 22.90 17.73 19.61
C ARG A 455 22.28 17.96 20.98
N ARG A 456 21.23 18.74 21.06
CA ARG A 456 20.49 18.98 22.31
C ARG A 456 19.57 17.84 22.67
N TRP A 457 19.32 16.95 21.73
CA TRP A 457 18.43 15.81 21.85
C TRP A 457 19.20 14.49 21.70
N TYR A 458 18.88 13.52 22.51
CA TYR A 458 19.28 12.14 22.20
C TYR A 458 18.39 11.64 21.08
N GLN A 459 19.00 11.31 19.93
CA GLN A 459 18.27 10.82 18.76
C GLN A 459 18.28 9.30 18.74
N GLN A 460 17.10 8.70 18.79
CA GLN A 460 16.88 7.29 18.54
C GLN A 460 16.16 7.14 17.21
N PRO A 461 16.84 6.74 16.12
CA PRO A 461 16.14 6.43 14.87
C PRO A 461 15.08 5.36 15.10
N VAL A 462 13.85 5.62 14.67
CA VAL A 462 12.68 4.77 15.00
C VAL A 462 12.83 3.33 14.51
N HIS A 463 13.55 3.09 13.42
CA HIS A 463 13.76 1.76 12.86
C HIS A 463 14.87 0.96 13.57
N ARG A 464 15.77 1.64 14.30
CA ARG A 464 16.87 1.00 15.00
C ARG A 464 16.33 0.17 16.16
N LEU A 465 16.84 -1.05 16.31
CA LEU A 465 16.48 -1.93 17.42
C LEU A 465 16.77 -1.23 18.75
N VAL A 466 15.80 -1.23 19.63
CA VAL A 466 16.03 -0.92 21.04
C VAL A 466 16.40 -2.23 21.73
N ASP A 467 17.67 -2.38 22.07
CA ASP A 467 18.20 -3.42 22.92
C ASP A 467 18.39 -2.92 24.36
N GLU A 468 19.04 -3.68 25.21
CA GLU A 468 19.27 -3.30 26.63
C GLU A 468 20.08 -2.00 26.76
N GLU A 469 21.13 -1.83 25.94
CA GLU A 469 21.96 -0.63 25.96
C GLU A 469 21.17 0.61 25.51
N ALA A 470 20.41 0.50 24.43
CA ALA A 470 19.54 1.57 23.95
C ALA A 470 18.44 1.91 24.96
N LEU A 471 17.87 0.92 25.65
CA LEU A 471 16.91 1.13 26.73
C LEU A 471 17.52 1.90 27.89
N GLU A 472 18.73 1.54 28.34
CA GLU A 472 19.46 2.27 29.38
C GLU A 472 19.71 3.74 28.96
N GLN A 473 20.12 3.96 27.72
CA GLN A 473 20.30 5.31 27.16
C GLN A 473 18.99 6.11 27.15
N LEU A 474 17.89 5.49 26.77
CA LEU A 474 16.56 6.13 26.80
C LEU A 474 16.13 6.47 28.22
N ASN A 475 16.27 5.53 29.17
CA ASN A 475 15.87 5.69 30.56
C ASN A 475 16.75 6.71 31.33
N ALA A 476 17.96 6.97 30.88
CA ALA A 476 18.83 8.00 31.44
C ALA A 476 18.41 9.44 31.06
N ARG A 477 17.43 9.59 30.17
CA ARG A 477 16.98 10.92 29.71
C ARG A 477 15.86 11.48 30.63
N ARG A 478 15.70 12.78 30.59
CA ARG A 478 14.64 13.51 31.31
C ARG A 478 13.23 13.13 30.86
N GLY A 479 13.09 12.67 29.60
CA GLY A 479 11.85 12.19 29.01
C GLY A 479 12.09 11.73 27.59
N ILE A 480 11.12 10.99 27.06
CA ILE A 480 11.16 10.40 25.71
C ILE A 480 9.96 10.93 24.92
N VAL A 481 10.22 11.53 23.75
CA VAL A 481 9.21 11.96 22.79
C VAL A 481 9.25 11.01 21.58
N VAL A 482 8.20 10.23 21.40
CA VAL A 482 8.00 9.37 20.22
C VAL A 482 7.11 10.09 19.22
N GLY A 483 7.64 10.50 18.10
CA GLY A 483 6.81 11.14 17.09
C GLY A 483 7.52 12.27 16.35
N GLY A 484 6.81 12.99 15.61
CA GLY A 484 5.66 12.99 14.78
C GLY A 484 5.70 12.02 13.59
N GLY A 485 4.76 12.21 12.70
CA GLY A 485 4.69 11.44 11.45
C GLY A 485 3.77 10.25 11.49
N GLY A 486 3.77 9.50 10.40
CA GLY A 486 2.90 8.35 10.22
C GLY A 486 3.51 7.06 10.79
N LEU A 487 3.96 7.04 12.02
CA LEU A 487 4.74 5.92 12.59
C LEU A 487 3.93 4.63 12.75
N PHE A 488 2.60 4.71 12.89
CA PHE A 488 1.75 3.51 12.88
C PHE A 488 1.51 3.05 11.45
N LEU A 489 2.56 2.46 10.87
CA LEU A 489 2.67 2.00 9.50
C LEU A 489 3.44 0.67 9.48
N PRO A 490 2.83 -0.43 9.02
CA PRO A 490 3.39 -1.77 9.16
C PRO A 490 4.40 -2.17 8.09
N ASP A 491 4.47 -1.45 6.96
CA ASP A 491 5.17 -1.88 5.75
C ASP A 491 6.43 -1.06 5.41
N THR A 492 6.72 0.00 6.16
CA THR A 492 7.97 0.76 6.01
C THR A 492 8.94 0.31 7.09
N SER A 493 10.07 -0.27 6.68
CA SER A 493 11.04 -0.89 7.60
C SER A 493 10.36 -1.85 8.59
N PRO A 494 9.64 -2.87 8.09
CA PRO A 494 8.86 -3.77 8.94
C PRO A 494 9.77 -4.49 9.93
N ASN A 495 9.24 -4.73 11.14
CA ASN A 495 9.92 -5.48 12.18
C ASN A 495 8.94 -6.43 12.90
N GLY A 496 9.44 -7.54 13.40
CA GLY A 496 8.66 -8.55 14.14
C GLY A 496 8.34 -8.16 15.57
N ASN A 497 9.02 -7.15 16.13
CA ASN A 497 8.89 -6.75 17.53
C ASN A 497 7.57 -6.02 17.80
N SER A 498 7.33 -4.90 17.12
CA SER A 498 6.16 -4.05 17.38
C SER A 498 5.10 -4.09 16.27
N HIS A 499 5.47 -4.48 15.05
CA HIS A 499 4.65 -4.37 13.82
C HIS A 499 4.23 -2.93 13.45
N TRP A 500 4.98 -1.94 13.95
CA TRP A 500 4.96 -0.54 13.52
C TRP A 500 6.39 -0.02 13.45
N GLN A 501 6.61 1.23 13.16
CA GLN A 501 7.98 1.68 12.82
C GLN A 501 8.97 1.64 13.99
N TRP A 502 8.54 1.83 15.23
CA TRP A 502 9.47 1.73 16.37
C TRP A 502 9.84 0.28 16.65
N ASN A 503 11.09 -0.04 16.37
CA ASN A 503 11.63 -1.39 16.51
C ASN A 503 12.04 -1.68 17.97
N ILE A 504 11.05 -1.89 18.81
CA ILE A 504 11.21 -2.18 20.25
C ILE A 504 10.43 -3.44 20.63
N PRO A 505 11.08 -4.43 21.31
CA PRO A 505 10.38 -5.54 21.93
C PRO A 505 9.43 -5.08 23.03
N ASP A 506 8.28 -5.75 23.20
CA ASP A 506 7.26 -5.36 24.19
C ASP A 506 7.74 -5.45 25.64
N ASP A 507 8.62 -6.40 25.95
CA ASP A 507 9.24 -6.56 27.27
C ASP A 507 10.16 -5.38 27.62
N LEU A 508 10.94 -4.89 26.64
CA LEU A 508 11.75 -3.68 26.79
C LEU A 508 10.89 -2.42 26.85
N LEU A 509 9.85 -2.35 26.03
CA LEU A 509 8.89 -1.24 26.08
C LEU A 509 8.22 -1.14 27.46
N ALA A 510 7.85 -2.27 28.06
CA ALA A 510 7.28 -2.31 29.40
C ALA A 510 8.26 -1.84 30.50
N ARG A 511 9.57 -1.89 30.26
CA ARG A 511 10.66 -1.46 31.16
C ARG A 511 11.11 -0.01 30.93
N VAL A 512 10.52 0.70 29.98
CA VAL A 512 10.76 2.15 29.85
C VAL A 512 10.35 2.84 31.14
N SER A 513 11.28 3.48 31.84
CA SER A 513 11.06 4.16 33.13
C SER A 513 11.01 5.68 33.03
N ALA A 514 11.69 6.27 32.04
CA ALA A 514 11.59 7.69 31.77
C ALA A 514 10.16 8.08 31.34
N PRO A 515 9.69 9.30 31.64
CA PRO A 515 8.40 9.78 31.15
C PRO A 515 8.31 9.68 29.63
N LEU A 516 7.31 8.96 29.11
CA LEU A 516 7.14 8.66 27.69
C LEU A 516 5.95 9.42 27.12
N ALA A 517 6.17 10.21 26.08
CA ALA A 517 5.12 10.88 25.33
C ALA A 517 5.09 10.41 23.87
N VAL A 518 3.95 9.92 23.43
CA VAL A 518 3.64 9.76 21.99
C VAL A 518 3.06 11.11 21.52
N PHE A 519 3.72 11.76 20.57
CA PHE A 519 3.41 13.14 20.19
C PHE A 519 3.19 13.29 18.69
N ALA A 520 1.97 13.61 18.28
CA ALA A 520 1.55 13.84 16.90
C ALA A 520 1.81 12.64 15.95
N VAL A 521 1.70 11.42 16.45
CA VAL A 521 1.81 10.20 15.63
C VAL A 521 0.51 9.97 14.88
N GLY A 522 0.61 9.47 13.63
CA GLY A 522 -0.53 9.15 12.79
C GLY A 522 -0.63 7.67 12.46
N TYR A 523 -1.88 7.18 12.40
CA TYR A 523 -2.21 5.90 11.80
C TYR A 523 -2.15 6.05 10.28
N ASN A 524 -1.31 5.25 9.63
CA ASN A 524 -0.93 5.46 8.22
C ASN A 524 -1.12 4.19 7.36
N VAL A 525 -2.09 3.36 7.73
CA VAL A 525 -2.48 2.17 6.96
C VAL A 525 -3.50 2.57 5.90
N PHE A 526 -3.33 2.10 4.67
CA PHE A 526 -4.30 2.31 3.60
C PHE A 526 -5.56 1.47 3.84
N ASP A 527 -6.69 1.93 3.33
CA ASP A 527 -7.91 1.13 3.32
C ASP A 527 -7.68 -0.15 2.50
N GLY A 528 -8.04 -1.30 3.08
CA GLY A 528 -7.80 -2.61 2.48
C GLY A 528 -6.35 -3.12 2.52
N GLN A 529 -5.41 -2.39 3.13
CA GLN A 529 -4.05 -2.88 3.33
C GLN A 529 -4.02 -3.97 4.39
N LEU A 530 -3.43 -5.12 4.04
CA LEU A 530 -3.24 -6.23 4.97
C LEU A 530 -2.06 -5.96 5.91
N TYR A 531 -2.23 -6.28 7.20
CA TYR A 531 -1.18 -6.24 8.21
C TYR A 531 -1.52 -7.15 9.40
N ARG A 532 -0.56 -7.43 10.27
CA ARG A 532 -0.74 -8.25 11.46
C ARG A 532 -1.42 -7.45 12.58
N ARG A 533 -2.72 -7.25 12.41
CA ARG A 533 -3.53 -6.41 13.30
C ARG A 533 -3.43 -6.81 14.78
N GLY A 534 -3.44 -8.12 15.06
CA GLY A 534 -3.35 -8.63 16.45
C GLY A 534 -2.03 -8.25 17.10
N ARG A 535 -0.89 -8.53 16.44
CA ARG A 535 0.44 -8.21 16.99
C ARG A 535 0.65 -6.70 17.15
N PHE A 536 0.19 -5.90 16.19
CA PHE A 536 0.22 -4.45 16.32
C PHE A 536 -0.62 -3.96 17.51
N ALA A 537 -1.82 -4.51 17.71
CA ALA A 537 -2.68 -4.16 18.84
C ALA A 537 -2.06 -4.50 20.20
N GLU A 538 -1.33 -5.61 20.31
CA GLU A 538 -0.61 -6.01 21.53
C GLU A 538 0.49 -5.00 21.88
N SER A 539 1.36 -4.66 20.94
CA SER A 539 2.41 -3.66 21.13
C SER A 539 1.83 -2.28 21.43
N LEU A 540 0.76 -1.89 20.72
CA LEU A 540 0.06 -0.63 20.95
C LEU A 540 -0.51 -0.53 22.36
N ARG A 541 -1.06 -1.63 22.90
CA ARG A 541 -1.57 -1.68 24.28
C ARG A 541 -0.45 -1.36 25.28
N VAL A 542 0.71 -2.02 25.16
CA VAL A 542 1.87 -1.78 26.04
C VAL A 542 2.33 -0.31 25.93
N LEU A 543 2.39 0.21 24.69
CA LEU A 543 2.78 1.61 24.45
C LEU A 543 1.84 2.59 25.14
N VAL A 544 0.52 2.40 25.03
CA VAL A 544 -0.48 3.28 25.67
C VAL A 544 -0.41 3.17 27.19
N GLU A 545 -0.24 1.97 27.75
CA GLU A 545 -0.09 1.74 29.20
C GLU A 545 1.15 2.46 29.76
N ARG A 546 2.25 2.47 29.01
CA ARG A 546 3.52 3.10 29.44
C ARG A 546 3.60 4.60 29.22
N SER A 547 2.78 5.15 28.30
CA SER A 547 2.82 6.56 27.95
C SER A 547 2.23 7.44 29.05
N ALA A 548 2.95 8.47 29.47
CA ALA A 548 2.41 9.56 30.28
C ALA A 548 1.46 10.44 29.45
N PHE A 549 1.70 10.54 28.15
CA PHE A 549 0.88 11.26 27.19
C PHE A 549 0.80 10.48 25.88
N PHE A 550 -0.41 10.31 25.31
CA PHE A 550 -0.61 9.60 24.06
C PHE A 550 -1.42 10.46 23.09
N GLY A 551 -0.74 11.26 22.27
CA GLY A 551 -1.32 12.23 21.36
C GLY A 551 -1.18 11.84 19.89
N LEU A 552 -2.31 11.72 19.17
CA LEU A 552 -2.37 11.42 17.76
C LEU A 552 -2.76 12.63 16.94
N ARG A 553 -2.21 12.71 15.70
CA ARG A 553 -2.22 13.93 14.88
C ARG A 553 -3.57 14.27 14.22
N ASN A 554 -4.54 13.36 14.20
CA ASN A 554 -5.89 13.59 13.69
C ASN A 554 -6.91 12.63 14.32
N HIS A 555 -8.19 13.03 14.30
CA HIS A 555 -9.27 12.27 14.90
C HIS A 555 -9.49 10.91 14.24
N GLY A 556 -9.34 10.82 12.92
CA GLY A 556 -9.42 9.52 12.24
C GLY A 556 -8.35 8.51 12.70
N SER A 557 -7.12 8.98 13.04
CA SER A 557 -6.12 8.12 13.69
C SER A 557 -6.52 7.71 15.10
N ILE A 558 -7.16 8.62 15.86
CA ILE A 558 -7.67 8.34 17.20
C ILE A 558 -8.72 7.23 17.15
N ASP A 559 -9.68 7.32 16.24
CA ASP A 559 -10.74 6.33 16.09
C ASP A 559 -10.17 4.96 15.72
N ARG A 560 -9.26 4.90 14.74
CA ARG A 560 -8.61 3.65 14.33
C ARG A 560 -7.79 2.99 15.45
N VAL A 561 -7.10 3.80 16.25
CA VAL A 561 -6.31 3.30 17.38
C VAL A 561 -7.22 2.84 18.52
N ARG A 562 -8.28 3.59 18.83
CA ARG A 562 -9.27 3.20 19.85
C ARG A 562 -9.97 1.88 19.55
N GLU A 563 -10.20 1.57 18.28
CA GLU A 563 -10.75 0.28 17.84
C GLU A 563 -9.84 -0.92 18.16
N LEU A 564 -8.52 -0.68 18.22
CA LEU A 564 -7.51 -1.70 18.55
C LEU A 564 -7.29 -1.87 20.05
N LEU A 565 -7.74 -0.90 20.87
CA LEU A 565 -7.47 -0.87 22.30
C LEU A 565 -8.63 -1.43 23.13
N PRO A 566 -8.31 -2.08 24.25
CA PRO A 566 -9.30 -2.37 25.30
C PRO A 566 -10.04 -1.11 25.74
N ALA A 567 -11.30 -1.25 26.15
CA ALA A 567 -12.16 -0.11 26.53
C ALA A 567 -11.52 0.81 27.58
N GLY A 568 -10.85 0.24 28.59
CA GLY A 568 -10.21 1.01 29.67
C GLY A 568 -9.00 1.86 29.27
N LEU A 569 -8.48 1.69 28.04
CA LEU A 569 -7.33 2.46 27.54
C LEU A 569 -7.72 3.52 26.50
N ARG A 570 -8.94 3.48 25.97
CA ARG A 570 -9.37 4.34 24.87
C ARG A 570 -9.32 5.83 25.19
N ASP A 571 -9.67 6.20 26.43
CA ASP A 571 -9.70 7.61 26.87
C ASP A 571 -8.30 8.22 27.08
N ARG A 572 -7.26 7.38 27.11
CA ARG A 572 -5.86 7.85 27.14
C ARG A 572 -5.40 8.40 25.79
N VAL A 573 -6.10 8.04 24.70
CA VAL A 573 -5.78 8.50 23.34
C VAL A 573 -6.35 9.91 23.14
N ARG A 574 -5.47 10.89 22.95
CA ARG A 574 -5.78 12.31 22.88
C ARG A 574 -5.44 12.89 21.50
N TYR A 575 -5.98 14.07 21.21
CA TYR A 575 -5.65 14.82 20.01
C TYR A 575 -4.40 15.68 20.24
N GLN A 576 -3.42 15.54 19.35
CA GLN A 576 -2.22 16.38 19.27
C GLN A 576 -1.95 16.70 17.79
N PRO A 577 -2.31 17.89 17.31
CA PRO A 577 -2.06 18.30 15.93
C PRO A 577 -0.60 18.15 15.52
N CYS A 578 -0.36 17.89 14.23
CA CYS A 578 1.01 17.84 13.69
C CYS A 578 1.68 19.20 13.88
N PRO A 579 2.87 19.31 14.51
CA PRO A 579 3.53 20.60 14.75
C PRO A 579 3.80 21.41 13.48
N THR A 580 3.97 20.74 12.34
CA THR A 580 4.16 21.44 11.05
C THR A 580 2.95 22.30 10.66
N THR A 581 1.74 22.02 11.18
CA THR A 581 0.52 22.78 10.88
C THR A 581 0.42 24.10 11.65
N VAL A 582 1.24 24.28 12.66
CA VAL A 582 1.28 25.48 13.52
C VAL A 582 2.64 26.17 13.51
N ALA A 583 3.44 25.94 12.46
CA ALA A 583 4.81 26.44 12.37
C ALA A 583 4.93 27.96 12.58
N ARG A 584 4.00 28.76 12.05
CA ARG A 584 3.95 30.22 12.28
C ARG A 584 3.73 30.64 13.72
N ARG A 585 3.13 29.75 14.53
CA ARG A 585 2.92 30.01 15.97
C ARG A 585 4.09 29.56 16.82
N LEU A 586 4.84 28.58 16.34
CA LEU A 586 6.06 28.10 17.00
C LEU A 586 7.24 29.06 16.77
N ASP A 587 7.35 29.63 15.57
CA ASP A 587 8.43 30.54 15.19
C ASP A 587 7.86 31.72 14.36
N PRO A 588 7.21 32.71 15.00
CA PRO A 588 6.59 33.83 14.30
C PRO A 588 7.59 34.71 13.52
N GLU A 589 8.81 34.85 14.00
CA GLU A 589 9.83 35.71 13.40
C GLU A 589 10.27 35.20 12.02
N ARG A 590 10.40 33.89 11.88
CA ARG A 590 10.76 33.24 10.61
C ARG A 590 9.75 33.52 9.48
N PHE A 591 8.49 33.73 9.80
CA PHE A 591 7.40 33.93 8.85
C PHE A 591 6.94 35.38 8.72
N ALA A 592 7.54 36.31 9.44
CA ALA A 592 7.12 37.73 9.47
C ALA A 592 7.31 38.45 8.13
N SER A 593 8.29 38.04 7.31
CA SER A 593 8.71 38.73 6.09
C SER A 593 8.56 37.93 4.81
N VAL A 594 7.73 36.86 4.81
CA VAL A 594 7.54 36.04 3.62
C VAL A 594 6.62 36.76 2.62
N GLU A 595 7.21 37.23 1.50
CA GLU A 595 6.44 37.76 0.37
C GLU A 595 5.78 36.65 -0.42
N ARG A 596 4.53 36.87 -0.81
CA ARG A 596 3.80 35.93 -1.65
C ARG A 596 4.08 36.12 -3.13
N SER A 597 4.32 35.03 -3.82
CA SER A 597 4.45 34.95 -5.28
C SER A 597 3.11 34.54 -5.92
N ASP A 598 3.01 34.65 -7.22
CA ASP A 598 1.84 34.17 -7.99
C ASP A 598 2.00 32.67 -8.36
N THR A 599 2.64 31.89 -7.49
CA THR A 599 2.97 30.50 -7.75
C THR A 599 1.93 29.55 -7.14
N VAL A 600 1.48 28.60 -7.95
CA VAL A 600 0.68 27.45 -7.51
C VAL A 600 1.60 26.21 -7.53
N LEU A 601 1.81 25.59 -6.39
CA LEU A 601 2.61 24.38 -6.28
C LEU A 601 1.71 23.13 -6.32
N VAL A 602 2.12 22.14 -7.12
CA VAL A 602 1.40 20.87 -7.27
C VAL A 602 2.29 19.71 -6.84
N ASN A 603 1.78 18.81 -6.02
CA ASN A 603 2.46 17.58 -5.60
C ASN A 603 1.58 16.36 -5.81
N CYS A 604 2.11 15.33 -6.42
CA CYS A 604 1.46 14.03 -6.58
C CYS A 604 2.41 12.92 -6.11
N ALA A 605 1.89 12.00 -5.30
CA ALA A 605 2.62 10.84 -4.81
C ALA A 605 2.42 9.65 -5.74
N TYR A 606 3.51 9.01 -6.19
CA TYR A 606 3.43 7.82 -7.04
C TYR A 606 3.79 6.52 -6.30
N ASP A 607 4.44 6.62 -5.15
CA ASP A 607 4.72 5.46 -4.30
C ASP A 607 3.41 4.72 -3.96
N ARG A 608 3.45 3.38 -3.97
CA ARG A 608 2.27 2.54 -3.73
C ARG A 608 1.08 2.83 -4.68
N ALA A 609 1.37 3.09 -5.95
CA ALA A 609 0.37 3.48 -6.95
C ALA A 609 -0.86 2.54 -6.99
N GLY A 610 -0.66 1.22 -6.82
CA GLY A 610 -1.75 0.25 -6.75
C GLY A 610 -2.71 0.46 -5.56
N LEU A 611 -2.20 0.93 -4.40
CA LEU A 611 -3.04 1.26 -3.24
C LEU A 611 -3.72 2.63 -3.40
N ARG A 612 -3.04 3.60 -4.05
CA ARG A 612 -3.56 4.96 -4.23
C ARG A 612 -4.61 5.04 -5.33
N PHE A 613 -4.35 4.41 -6.46
CA PHE A 613 -5.14 4.62 -7.68
C PHE A 613 -5.92 3.38 -8.12
N GLY A 614 -5.50 2.16 -7.72
CA GLY A 614 -6.07 0.95 -8.30
C GLY A 614 -5.92 0.96 -9.83
N HIS A 615 -7.03 0.86 -10.56
CA HIS A 615 -7.11 0.97 -12.02
C HIS A 615 -7.22 2.41 -12.55
N ASP A 616 -7.26 3.42 -11.66
CA ASP A 616 -7.70 4.78 -12.00
C ASP A 616 -6.58 5.78 -12.28
N TYR A 617 -5.32 5.35 -12.31
CA TYR A 617 -4.19 6.28 -12.52
C TYR A 617 -4.29 7.05 -13.84
N GLY A 618 -4.65 6.41 -14.94
CA GLY A 618 -4.82 7.09 -16.23
C GLY A 618 -5.95 8.14 -16.22
N HIS A 619 -7.06 7.83 -15.54
CA HIS A 619 -8.14 8.79 -15.33
C HIS A 619 -7.65 9.98 -14.49
N PHE A 620 -7.03 9.72 -13.34
CA PHE A 620 -6.44 10.74 -12.48
C PHE A 620 -5.49 11.67 -13.25
N LEU A 621 -4.58 11.10 -14.04
CA LEU A 621 -3.62 11.85 -14.86
C LEU A 621 -4.32 12.77 -15.86
N THR A 622 -5.34 12.26 -16.57
CA THR A 622 -6.12 13.02 -17.55
C THR A 622 -6.92 14.16 -16.92
N GLN A 623 -7.60 13.89 -15.79
CA GLN A 623 -8.39 14.88 -15.07
C GLN A 623 -7.49 15.99 -14.48
N THR A 624 -6.36 15.61 -13.92
CA THR A 624 -5.39 16.57 -13.39
C THR A 624 -4.76 17.40 -14.53
N ALA A 625 -4.46 16.79 -15.66
CA ALA A 625 -3.98 17.53 -16.85
C ALA A 625 -4.98 18.60 -17.31
N THR A 626 -6.29 18.31 -17.27
CA THR A 626 -7.34 19.28 -17.62
C THR A 626 -7.31 20.47 -16.66
N ALA A 627 -7.28 20.24 -15.35
CA ALA A 627 -7.20 21.30 -14.38
C ALA A 627 -5.90 22.14 -14.50
N LEU A 628 -4.76 21.49 -14.73
CA LEU A 628 -3.48 22.19 -14.86
C LEU A 628 -3.41 23.09 -16.10
N ARG A 629 -4.04 22.73 -17.22
CA ARG A 629 -4.14 23.62 -18.38
C ARG A 629 -4.83 24.93 -18.03
N SER A 630 -5.97 24.86 -17.37
CA SER A 630 -6.72 26.04 -16.93
C SER A 630 -5.95 26.87 -15.88
N LEU A 631 -5.32 26.23 -14.91
CA LEU A 631 -4.58 26.94 -13.87
C LEU A 631 -3.34 27.68 -14.40
N ARG A 632 -2.66 27.13 -15.42
CA ARG A 632 -1.49 27.77 -16.06
C ARG A 632 -1.85 29.06 -16.81
N GLU A 633 -3.10 29.30 -17.14
CA GLU A 633 -3.57 30.57 -17.71
C GLU A 633 -3.69 31.67 -16.65
N ARG A 634 -3.65 31.30 -15.36
CA ARG A 634 -3.96 32.18 -14.22
C ARG A 634 -2.80 32.36 -13.23
N ALA A 635 -1.85 31.43 -13.21
CA ALA A 635 -0.77 31.42 -12.22
C ALA A 635 0.48 30.72 -12.78
N ASP A 636 1.65 30.99 -12.16
CA ASP A 636 2.87 30.20 -12.39
C ASP A 636 2.75 28.83 -11.69
N VAL A 637 2.43 27.80 -12.46
CA VAL A 637 2.23 26.44 -11.93
C VAL A 637 3.55 25.68 -11.96
N ARG A 638 4.02 25.26 -10.79
CA ARG A 638 5.25 24.46 -10.60
C ARG A 638 4.95 23.16 -9.88
N TYR A 639 5.80 22.18 -10.05
CA TYR A 639 5.69 20.89 -9.40
C TYR A 639 6.64 20.77 -8.22
N ALA A 640 6.14 20.40 -7.05
CA ALA A 640 6.89 20.23 -5.81
C ALA A 640 7.11 18.74 -5.51
N ALA A 641 8.29 18.20 -5.86
CA ALA A 641 8.64 16.80 -5.62
C ALA A 641 9.19 16.63 -4.20
N HIS A 642 8.48 15.87 -3.36
CA HIS A 642 8.93 15.54 -2.00
C HIS A 642 9.97 14.44 -1.96
N MET A 643 10.03 13.60 -2.99
CA MET A 643 11.02 12.55 -3.17
C MET A 643 11.18 12.23 -4.67
N PRO A 644 12.30 11.64 -5.10
CA PRO A 644 12.55 11.38 -6.52
C PRO A 644 11.43 10.59 -7.24
N ALA A 645 10.78 9.65 -6.53
CA ALA A 645 9.69 8.87 -7.11
C ALA A 645 8.46 9.71 -7.51
N ASP A 646 8.29 10.92 -6.97
CA ASP A 646 7.18 11.81 -7.30
C ASP A 646 7.32 12.38 -8.71
N GLU A 647 8.54 12.48 -9.24
CA GLU A 647 8.79 13.01 -10.58
C GLU A 647 8.19 12.17 -11.70
N LYS A 648 7.88 10.90 -11.42
CA LYS A 648 7.17 10.05 -12.38
C LYS A 648 5.87 10.68 -12.88
N PHE A 649 5.13 11.35 -12.01
CA PHE A 649 3.89 12.04 -12.39
C PHE A 649 4.15 13.10 -13.47
N VAL A 650 5.18 13.92 -13.30
CA VAL A 650 5.54 14.99 -14.25
C VAL A 650 6.00 14.40 -15.59
N HIS A 651 6.75 13.31 -15.55
CA HIS A 651 7.18 12.60 -16.75
C HIS A 651 5.99 12.02 -17.53
N ASP A 652 5.03 11.39 -16.81
CA ASP A 652 3.82 10.88 -17.45
C ASP A 652 2.94 12.00 -18.00
N LEU A 653 2.78 13.10 -17.24
CA LEU A 653 2.03 14.28 -17.66
C LEU A 653 2.61 14.90 -18.96
N ARG A 654 3.93 14.99 -19.06
CA ARG A 654 4.61 15.47 -20.27
C ARG A 654 4.42 14.50 -21.44
N ARG A 655 4.60 13.19 -21.20
CA ARG A 655 4.53 12.16 -22.24
C ARG A 655 3.13 12.01 -22.80
N GLU A 656 2.11 11.96 -21.95
CA GLU A 656 0.74 11.61 -22.34
C GLU A 656 -0.13 12.84 -22.66
N HIS A 657 0.17 14.00 -22.04
CA HIS A 657 -0.67 15.21 -22.19
C HIS A 657 0.10 16.43 -22.72
N GLY A 658 1.41 16.32 -22.98
CA GLY A 658 2.23 17.40 -23.52
C GLY A 658 2.43 18.58 -22.53
N ILE A 659 2.17 18.38 -21.23
CA ILE A 659 2.31 19.43 -20.22
C ILE A 659 3.65 19.27 -19.52
N ALA A 660 4.53 20.28 -19.65
CA ALA A 660 5.77 20.38 -18.91
C ALA A 660 5.59 21.40 -17.77
N LEU A 661 6.02 21.05 -16.56
CA LEU A 661 6.05 21.92 -15.38
C LEU A 661 7.50 22.06 -14.89
N PRO A 662 7.92 23.26 -14.43
CA PRO A 662 9.14 23.40 -13.64
C PRO A 662 9.05 22.54 -12.38
N VAL A 663 10.15 21.86 -12.02
CA VAL A 663 10.19 20.94 -10.87
C VAL A 663 11.04 21.56 -9.76
N GLU A 664 10.44 21.71 -8.59
CA GLU A 664 11.11 22.05 -7.34
C GLU A 664 11.41 20.76 -6.59
N GLN A 665 12.69 20.38 -6.51
CA GLN A 665 13.15 19.14 -5.88
C GLN A 665 13.32 19.35 -4.37
N LEU A 666 12.21 19.35 -3.64
CA LEU A 666 12.18 19.57 -2.19
C LEU A 666 13.06 18.60 -1.39
N TYR A 667 13.25 17.41 -1.91
CA TYR A 667 14.10 16.39 -1.28
C TYR A 667 15.59 16.77 -1.25
N ASP A 668 16.05 17.70 -2.10
CA ASP A 668 17.42 18.22 -2.10
C ASP A 668 17.55 19.59 -1.39
N MET A 669 16.42 20.16 -0.93
CA MET A 669 16.39 21.45 -0.25
C MET A 669 16.61 21.36 1.26
N SER A 670 17.08 22.42 1.86
CA SER A 670 17.08 22.59 3.31
C SER A 670 15.66 22.80 3.85
N ASN A 671 15.43 22.49 5.14
CA ASN A 671 14.15 22.71 5.78
C ASN A 671 13.66 24.16 5.66
N ASP A 672 14.57 25.14 5.75
CA ASP A 672 14.25 26.55 5.63
C ASP A 672 13.82 26.92 4.22
N THR A 673 14.52 26.40 3.21
CA THR A 673 14.16 26.60 1.80
C THR A 673 12.79 26.00 1.49
N VAL A 674 12.49 24.79 2.00
CA VAL A 674 11.17 24.15 1.85
C VAL A 674 10.07 25.01 2.48
N ARG A 675 10.29 25.53 3.69
CA ARG A 675 9.32 26.41 4.36
C ARG A 675 9.14 27.74 3.63
N ALA A 676 10.22 28.34 3.16
CA ALA A 676 10.18 29.60 2.40
C ALA A 676 9.40 29.42 1.09
N LEU A 677 9.69 28.36 0.33
CA LEU A 677 8.97 28.04 -0.90
C LEU A 677 7.47 27.85 -0.65
N TYR A 678 7.10 27.06 0.35
CA TYR A 678 5.70 26.84 0.70
C TYR A 678 5.02 28.10 1.25
N GLY A 679 5.74 28.90 2.03
CA GLY A 679 5.24 30.17 2.57
C GLY A 679 5.01 31.24 1.50
N SER A 680 5.81 31.27 0.44
CA SER A 680 5.66 32.20 -0.67
C SER A 680 4.58 31.81 -1.67
N ALA A 681 4.19 30.52 -1.73
CA ALA A 681 3.20 30.05 -2.67
C ALA A 681 1.79 30.64 -2.40
N ARG A 682 1.05 30.90 -3.47
CA ARG A 682 -0.33 31.36 -3.40
C ARG A 682 -1.32 30.25 -3.07
N LEU A 683 -1.07 29.05 -3.59
CA LEU A 683 -1.87 27.86 -3.36
C LEU A 683 -0.98 26.62 -3.47
N VAL A 684 -1.24 25.60 -2.64
CA VAL A 684 -0.62 24.28 -2.78
C VAL A 684 -1.69 23.22 -2.99
N ILE A 685 -1.55 22.43 -4.08
CA ILE A 685 -2.39 21.29 -4.41
C ILE A 685 -1.56 20.04 -4.11
N GLY A 686 -1.80 19.40 -2.96
CA GLY A 686 -0.94 18.33 -2.43
C GLY A 686 -1.60 16.98 -2.33
N MET A 687 -0.86 15.90 -2.66
CA MET A 687 -1.30 14.51 -2.43
C MET A 687 -0.56 13.87 -1.25
N ARG A 688 0.63 14.36 -0.88
CA ARG A 688 1.31 13.90 0.33
C ARG A 688 0.79 14.63 1.57
N GLY A 689 0.75 13.95 2.73
CA GLY A 689 0.27 14.57 3.97
C GLY A 689 1.00 15.88 4.29
N HIS A 690 2.33 15.87 4.23
CA HIS A 690 3.13 17.05 4.51
C HIS A 690 3.13 18.08 3.36
N ALA A 691 2.76 17.72 2.14
CA ALA A 691 2.50 18.69 1.07
C ALA A 691 1.21 19.51 1.29
N GLY A 692 0.36 19.10 2.24
CA GLY A 692 -0.73 19.91 2.76
C GLY A 692 -0.38 20.57 4.10
N MET A 693 0.18 19.80 5.05
CA MET A 693 0.39 20.26 6.43
C MET A 693 1.46 21.34 6.56
N ILE A 694 2.59 21.25 5.83
CA ILE A 694 3.67 22.25 5.91
C ILE A 694 3.21 23.60 5.33
N PRO A 695 2.68 23.69 4.07
CA PRO A 695 2.21 24.97 3.54
C PRO A 695 1.07 25.56 4.39
N PHE A 696 0.14 24.73 4.87
CA PHE A 696 -0.88 25.18 5.81
C PHE A 696 -0.24 25.82 7.05
N GLY A 697 0.78 25.18 7.64
CA GLY A 697 1.52 25.73 8.78
C GLY A 697 2.27 27.02 8.47
N CYS A 698 2.67 27.23 7.22
CA CYS A 698 3.26 28.49 6.72
C CYS A 698 2.20 29.58 6.43
N GLY A 699 0.92 29.27 6.57
CA GLY A 699 -0.21 30.20 6.31
C GLY A 699 -0.66 30.20 4.85
N THR A 700 -0.32 29.19 4.06
CA THR A 700 -0.68 29.06 2.65
C THR A 700 -1.93 28.21 2.48
N PRO A 701 -2.92 28.67 1.69
CA PRO A 701 -4.08 27.86 1.34
C PRO A 701 -3.71 26.56 0.64
N ILE A 702 -4.50 25.51 0.88
CA ILE A 702 -4.24 24.18 0.35
C ILE A 702 -5.47 23.56 -0.28
N LEU A 703 -5.26 22.70 -1.28
CA LEU A 703 -6.20 21.67 -1.72
C LEU A 703 -5.53 20.30 -1.63
N SER A 704 -6.26 19.29 -1.23
CA SER A 704 -5.70 17.94 -1.09
C SER A 704 -6.29 16.99 -2.12
N LEU A 705 -5.42 16.33 -2.89
CA LEU A 705 -5.77 15.21 -3.76
C LEU A 705 -5.83 13.93 -2.90
N VAL A 706 -7.04 13.57 -2.47
CA VAL A 706 -7.26 12.52 -1.47
C VAL A 706 -7.07 11.14 -2.09
N SER A 707 -5.90 10.56 -1.85
CA SER A 707 -5.53 9.19 -2.24
C SER A 707 -5.29 8.28 -1.02
N HIS A 708 -5.44 8.81 0.20
CA HIS A 708 -5.25 8.12 1.47
C HIS A 708 -6.14 8.75 2.54
N PRO A 709 -6.80 7.97 3.43
CA PRO A 709 -7.73 8.49 4.44
C PRO A 709 -7.16 9.60 5.33
N LYS A 710 -5.85 9.53 5.67
CA LYS A 710 -5.19 10.56 6.52
C LYS A 710 -5.31 11.98 5.99
N LEU A 711 -5.47 12.18 4.68
CA LEU A 711 -5.63 13.50 4.06
C LEU A 711 -7.02 14.05 4.38
N ALA A 712 -8.06 13.23 4.20
CA ALA A 712 -9.42 13.59 4.57
C ALA A 712 -9.56 13.84 6.08
N TYR A 713 -8.89 13.04 6.92
CA TYR A 713 -8.89 13.23 8.38
C TYR A 713 -8.32 14.61 8.76
N PHE A 714 -7.19 15.01 8.15
CA PHE A 714 -6.61 16.32 8.42
C PHE A 714 -7.55 17.46 8.00
N LEU A 715 -8.17 17.36 6.82
CA LEU A 715 -9.12 18.39 6.34
C LEU A 715 -10.36 18.48 7.22
N SER A 716 -10.86 17.35 7.70
CA SER A 716 -11.96 17.32 8.67
C SER A 716 -11.58 18.00 9.98
N ASP A 717 -10.37 17.75 10.49
CA ASP A 717 -9.88 18.33 11.75
C ASP A 717 -9.74 19.86 11.69
N ILE A 718 -9.45 20.42 10.50
CA ILE A 718 -9.38 21.85 10.29
C ILE A 718 -10.72 22.47 9.87
N GLY A 719 -11.80 21.67 9.83
CA GLY A 719 -13.15 22.10 9.46
C GLY A 719 -13.30 22.47 7.97
N ARG A 720 -12.45 21.93 7.10
CA ARG A 720 -12.43 22.19 5.65
C ARG A 720 -12.44 20.89 4.81
N PRO A 721 -13.39 19.97 5.03
CA PRO A 721 -13.46 18.75 4.23
C PRO A 721 -13.60 19.02 2.73
N GLU A 722 -14.20 20.16 2.35
CA GLU A 722 -14.38 20.61 0.98
C GLU A 722 -13.06 20.96 0.26
N TRP A 723 -11.94 21.15 0.97
CA TRP A 723 -10.62 21.31 0.37
C TRP A 723 -10.01 19.98 -0.11
N GLY A 724 -10.72 18.87 0.07
CA GLY A 724 -10.33 17.55 -0.40
C GLY A 724 -11.08 17.15 -1.66
N LEU A 725 -10.35 16.59 -2.62
CA LEU A 725 -10.89 16.02 -3.84
C LEU A 725 -10.35 14.60 -4.00
N SER A 726 -11.23 13.59 -4.09
CA SER A 726 -10.79 12.22 -4.30
C SER A 726 -10.08 12.07 -5.64
N VAL A 727 -8.95 11.35 -5.65
CA VAL A 727 -8.25 10.97 -6.91
C VAL A 727 -9.11 10.06 -7.80
N HIS A 728 -10.17 9.50 -7.24
CA HIS A 728 -11.14 8.63 -7.91
C HIS A 728 -12.41 9.37 -8.38
N ASP A 729 -12.50 10.68 -8.12
CA ASP A 729 -13.66 11.47 -8.54
C ASP A 729 -13.80 11.47 -10.07
N ARG A 730 -15.01 11.23 -10.57
CA ARG A 730 -15.31 11.21 -12.00
C ARG A 730 -15.07 12.59 -12.64
N GLU A 731 -15.38 13.66 -11.90
CA GLU A 731 -15.31 15.06 -12.30
C GLU A 731 -14.14 15.79 -11.62
N LEU A 732 -13.05 15.06 -11.31
CA LEU A 732 -11.91 15.65 -10.59
C LEU A 732 -11.36 16.90 -11.28
N GLY A 733 -11.21 16.91 -12.61
CA GLY A 733 -10.64 18.02 -13.37
C GLY A 733 -11.44 19.32 -13.22
N PRO A 734 -12.74 19.32 -13.60
CA PRO A 734 -13.63 20.48 -13.41
C PRO A 734 -13.69 20.95 -11.95
N ARG A 735 -13.87 20.05 -11.00
CA ARG A 735 -13.95 20.40 -9.57
C ARG A 735 -12.64 20.95 -9.02
N LEU A 736 -11.51 20.41 -9.43
CA LEU A 736 -10.20 20.94 -9.03
C LEU A 736 -9.98 22.34 -9.59
N THR A 737 -10.36 22.57 -10.86
CA THR A 737 -10.30 23.89 -11.50
C THR A 737 -11.20 24.91 -10.77
N GLU A 738 -12.42 24.55 -10.47
CA GLU A 738 -13.38 25.40 -9.76
C GLU A 738 -12.87 25.79 -8.37
N ARG A 739 -12.44 24.78 -7.57
CA ARG A 739 -11.95 25.02 -6.21
C ARG A 739 -10.67 25.84 -6.17
N ALA A 740 -9.71 25.52 -7.03
CA ALA A 740 -8.48 26.28 -7.12
C ALA A 740 -8.74 27.73 -7.59
N SER A 741 -9.63 27.92 -8.57
CA SER A 741 -10.01 29.26 -9.02
C SER A 741 -10.69 30.06 -7.91
N SER A 742 -11.62 29.50 -7.17
CA SER A 742 -12.27 30.16 -6.03
C SER A 742 -11.26 30.64 -4.97
N ILE A 743 -10.26 29.81 -4.64
CA ILE A 743 -9.18 30.20 -3.70
C ILE A 743 -8.32 31.32 -4.28
N LEU A 744 -8.01 31.29 -5.57
CA LEU A 744 -7.21 32.31 -6.22
C LEU A 744 -7.98 33.64 -6.38
N ASP A 745 -9.30 33.61 -6.59
CA ASP A 745 -10.16 34.78 -6.72
C ASP A 745 -10.34 35.51 -5.39
N ASP A 746 -10.54 34.79 -4.29
CA ASP A 746 -10.62 35.35 -2.94
C ASP A 746 -9.53 34.78 -2.03
N HIS A 747 -8.29 35.03 -2.44
CA HIS A 747 -7.13 34.54 -1.72
C HIS A 747 -7.03 35.08 -0.28
N ALA A 748 -7.48 36.29 -0.04
CA ALA A 748 -7.45 36.89 1.30
C ALA A 748 -8.36 36.15 2.27
N ALA A 749 -9.58 35.78 1.84
CA ALA A 749 -10.48 34.95 2.64
C ALA A 749 -9.90 33.55 2.89
N ALA A 750 -9.32 32.91 1.88
CA ALA A 750 -8.70 31.61 2.04
C ALA A 750 -7.53 31.62 3.04
N VAL A 751 -6.70 32.69 3.03
CA VAL A 751 -5.63 32.88 4.05
C VAL A 751 -6.22 33.13 5.43
N ALA A 752 -7.30 33.90 5.56
CA ALA A 752 -7.98 34.12 6.84
C ALA A 752 -8.53 32.81 7.42
N ASP A 753 -9.11 31.94 6.57
CA ASP A 753 -9.57 30.61 6.95
C ASP A 753 -8.43 29.73 7.48
N VAL A 754 -7.27 29.73 6.80
CA VAL A 754 -6.06 29.01 7.28
C VAL A 754 -5.66 29.54 8.66
N HIS A 755 -5.61 30.84 8.86
CA HIS A 755 -5.20 31.43 10.14
C HIS A 755 -6.20 31.10 11.27
N ALA A 756 -7.50 31.13 10.98
CA ALA A 756 -8.54 30.78 11.96
C ALA A 756 -8.41 29.30 12.41
N ALA A 757 -8.21 28.39 11.44
CA ALA A 757 -8.01 26.99 11.74
C ALA A 757 -6.70 26.73 12.50
N GLN A 758 -5.60 27.42 12.13
CA GLN A 758 -4.33 27.35 12.87
C GLN A 758 -4.50 27.77 14.34
N GLU A 759 -5.33 28.75 14.65
CA GLU A 759 -5.56 29.20 16.03
C GLU A 759 -6.17 28.08 16.88
N ILE A 760 -7.13 27.34 16.32
CA ILE A 760 -7.73 26.17 16.99
C ILE A 760 -6.68 25.10 17.26
N LEU A 761 -5.89 24.75 16.26
CA LEU A 761 -4.82 23.74 16.38
C LEU A 761 -3.74 24.19 17.38
N TRP A 762 -3.38 25.46 17.37
CA TRP A 762 -2.40 26.02 18.29
C TRP A 762 -2.86 25.98 19.74
N LYS A 763 -4.12 26.31 20.00
CA LYS A 763 -4.66 26.26 21.37
C LYS A 763 -4.54 24.86 21.96
N THR A 764 -4.86 23.81 21.20
CA THR A 764 -4.69 22.41 21.60
C THR A 764 -3.22 22.07 21.80
N THR A 765 -2.38 22.40 20.81
CA THR A 765 -0.94 22.10 20.85
C THR A 765 -0.27 22.76 22.05
N ARG A 766 -0.55 24.04 22.32
CA ARG A 766 0.00 24.78 23.45
C ARG A 766 -0.37 24.14 24.79
N SER A 767 -1.65 23.80 24.98
CA SER A 767 -2.11 23.14 26.21
C SER A 767 -1.40 21.82 26.45
N ASN A 768 -1.22 21.00 25.40
CA ASN A 768 -0.52 19.72 25.51
C ASN A 768 0.98 19.90 25.80
N ILE A 769 1.62 20.91 25.18
CA ILE A 769 3.03 21.25 25.46
C ILE A 769 3.22 21.69 26.91
N GLU A 770 2.33 22.54 27.45
CA GLU A 770 2.38 22.99 28.82
C GLU A 770 2.26 21.84 29.84
N GLU A 771 1.40 20.85 29.55
CA GLU A 771 1.27 19.62 30.34
C GLU A 771 2.57 18.78 30.27
N LEU A 772 3.10 18.57 29.07
CA LEU A 772 4.30 17.76 28.86
C LEU A 772 5.57 18.42 29.45
N ARG A 773 5.69 19.75 29.42
CA ARG A 773 6.78 20.46 30.09
C ARG A 773 6.78 20.23 31.60
N LYS A 774 5.59 20.15 32.22
CA LYS A 774 5.47 19.78 33.63
C LYS A 774 5.87 18.33 33.89
N THR A 775 5.48 17.43 32.99
CA THR A 775 5.78 15.99 33.06
C THR A 775 7.27 15.70 32.94
N PHE A 776 7.96 16.38 32.03
CA PHE A 776 9.40 16.19 31.79
C PHE A 776 10.29 16.97 32.78
N GLY A 777 9.75 17.91 33.52
CA GLY A 777 10.52 18.78 34.40
C GLY A 777 11.33 19.87 33.66
N PRO A 778 12.07 20.71 34.39
CA PRO A 778 12.87 21.78 33.79
C PRO A 778 14.06 21.23 32.97
N SER A 779 14.44 21.96 31.94
CA SER A 779 15.62 21.70 31.10
C SER A 779 16.94 21.96 31.81
#